data_337c93cd84ae86e0ad26477090aff9d2
#
_entry.id   337c93cd84ae86e0ad26477090aff9d2
#
_cell.length_a   1.000
_cell.length_b   1.000
_cell.length_c   1.000
_cell.angle_alpha   90.00
_cell.angle_beta   90.00
_cell.angle_gamma   90.00
#
_symmetry.space_group_name_H-M   'P 1'
#
loop_
_entity.id
_entity.type
_entity.pdbx_description
1 polymer ?
#
loop_
_entity_poly.entity_id
_entity_poly.type
_entity_poly.pdbx_seq_one_letter_code
_entity_poly.pdbx_strand_id
1 'polypeptide(L)'
;MYRHMHFHLSVDAAGVTLVPRIRGVLPRLLSRPPDLTAADPGDTALALALGDLAALREDDPDAVTIAADRIWLAHRAVAALDGRSAAALGLPPLPDLTFATDVDGIVGSPGFRLRYRWLRNGAAEPVARTGAILHTGTGDCRIPLAILRAIELADAGLTGGNEADWNALARFRAALLGADADAAGRIATSDFLSGLEVHLASGFSMDPRAGQNGLDFEIRAHQGQETGAPEVGADAASVSARIRERGALPAYRLGRGSFLVVDTAARPVLDVMTRMQRASADERDRFVRNPLAAITEAVEEDLRRLGRLPDDAEADYQREIEAATAAFIEPAGYAERVKGIGTFVRPDLGPWTTSGITWLPELFGEQLSGKLAEMDIAALEALRDRTAAAVQSGRDRVDLDGETVRVDRYAIAALDAEIAGRRRQETENAGTGEAQGFRQDQNRPEAERQILIPRENYDTQEYAAPVRQRDPNSVADLPRSLRTPLHPHQQDGLAWAQEAWRSGLPGILNADEQGLGKTLQTISFLAWMKERLAEGAGPARGPVLVVAPTSLLETWENEVNRHLEQPGLGALIRLYGAGLAALRRGPVGPDNAGVEQQLDLSPLHTALAEGRAHRMWMLTTYQTMTNYQIPLGCIPFSAIVFDEIQALKNPGTLAAGAAKAMNGDFRIGLTGTPVENAVTDLWAILDQLYPGYLGTLKAFRDQYGRTPPDSSALSELQGRIFQPQGSTPSIGLRRLKATAAAHLPEKARYLHPGKMPPVQATAYESARTALAQGGLGGMLKMLHRIRGVSLHPDPGMADGFEIASARLTAALGILDRISSQSERALVFIEDRRMQHRLVALARARYGLERIDIINGSTPIRQRQAIVDRFQSLAGTTQFAILVLGPRAAGTGLTLTAATHVVHLSRWWNPAVEEQCNDRVHRIGQAHPVSIHVPLALHPRYGLGSFDCQLQLLMERKRQLAKETLAPAGETDEDVRALHASLTEEHGDHDEDTAGIVRALFEAMQRPAPQARDDGSFRL
;
A
#
# COMPACT_ATOMS: atom_id res chain seq x y z
N MET A 1 -39.14 -7.05 20.26
CA MET A 1 -39.05 -8.19 21.16
C MET A 1 -37.87 -8.11 22.13
N TYR A 2 -36.83 -7.35 21.83
CA TYR A 2 -35.58 -7.25 22.58
C TYR A 2 -35.43 -6.06 23.54
N ARG A 3 -36.38 -5.16 23.65
CA ARG A 3 -36.36 -3.92 24.48
C ARG A 3 -36.09 -4.10 25.99
N HIS A 4 -35.86 -5.34 26.47
CA HIS A 4 -35.59 -5.68 27.88
C HIS A 4 -34.56 -6.79 28.04
N MET A 5 -33.64 -6.94 27.07
CA MET A 5 -32.53 -7.91 27.15
C MET A 5 -31.45 -7.35 28.09
N HIS A 6 -30.98 -8.20 29.00
CA HIS A 6 -29.80 -7.92 29.82
C HIS A 6 -28.91 -9.15 29.82
N PHE A 7 -27.63 -8.97 30.09
CA PHE A 7 -26.67 -10.06 30.12
C PHE A 7 -26.38 -10.48 31.56
N HIS A 8 -26.25 -11.76 31.79
CA HIS A 8 -25.67 -12.33 32.99
C HIS A 8 -24.16 -12.55 32.72
N LEU A 9 -23.33 -11.97 33.61
CA LEU A 9 -21.88 -12.09 33.51
C LEU A 9 -21.38 -13.26 34.34
N SER A 10 -20.40 -14.01 33.77
CA SER A 10 -19.47 -14.84 34.51
C SER A 10 -18.06 -14.50 34.12
N VAL A 11 -17.17 -14.29 35.10
CA VAL A 11 -15.78 -13.88 34.94
C VAL A 11 -14.88 -15.02 35.39
N ASP A 12 -13.92 -15.40 34.55
CA ASP A 12 -12.86 -16.35 34.90
C ASP A 12 -11.47 -15.80 34.52
N ALA A 13 -10.43 -16.59 34.71
CA ALA A 13 -9.06 -16.17 34.41
C ALA A 13 -8.80 -15.90 32.92
N ALA A 14 -9.56 -16.49 31.99
CA ALA A 14 -9.39 -16.38 30.57
C ALA A 14 -10.20 -15.22 29.98
N GLY A 15 -11.37 -14.93 30.54
CA GLY A 15 -12.24 -13.90 29.96
C GLY A 15 -13.57 -13.70 30.69
N VAL A 16 -14.52 -13.13 29.98
CA VAL A 16 -15.86 -12.84 30.45
C VAL A 16 -16.88 -13.48 29.51
N THR A 17 -17.80 -14.27 30.08
CA THR A 17 -18.92 -14.86 29.35
C THR A 17 -20.22 -14.09 29.65
N LEU A 18 -20.92 -13.68 28.61
CA LEU A 18 -22.17 -12.94 28.64
C LEU A 18 -23.30 -13.85 28.14
N VAL A 19 -24.29 -14.14 28.99
CA VAL A 19 -25.48 -14.96 28.67
C VAL A 19 -26.70 -14.03 28.64
N PRO A 20 -27.43 -13.92 27.52
CA PRO A 20 -28.58 -13.05 27.41
C PRO A 20 -29.76 -13.57 28.24
N ARG A 21 -30.44 -12.66 28.93
CA ARG A 21 -31.66 -12.94 29.70
C ARG A 21 -32.72 -11.89 29.40
N ILE A 22 -34.00 -12.35 29.27
CA ILE A 22 -35.16 -11.50 29.06
C ILE A 22 -35.80 -11.16 30.43
N ARG A 23 -36.07 -9.87 30.69
CA ARG A 23 -36.80 -9.46 31.89
C ARG A 23 -38.28 -9.71 31.72
N GLY A 24 -38.91 -10.35 32.73
CA GLY A 24 -40.37 -10.60 32.85
C GLY A 24 -40.70 -12.09 33.05
N VAL A 25 -41.84 -12.37 33.67
CA VAL A 25 -42.28 -13.75 33.98
C VAL A 25 -43.01 -14.38 32.77
N LEU A 26 -43.80 -13.61 32.04
CA LEU A 26 -44.56 -14.09 30.86
C LEU A 26 -43.66 -14.34 29.62
N PRO A 27 -42.64 -13.53 29.30
CA PRO A 27 -41.73 -13.79 28.17
C PRO A 27 -40.88 -15.07 28.35
N ARG A 28 -40.60 -15.48 29.59
CA ARG A 28 -39.80 -16.71 29.87
C ARG A 28 -40.47 -18.01 29.48
N LEU A 29 -41.82 -18.03 29.40
CA LEU A 29 -42.61 -19.26 29.12
C LEU A 29 -42.94 -19.41 27.63
N LEU A 30 -42.81 -18.35 26.80
CA LEU A 30 -43.32 -18.29 25.41
C LEU A 30 -42.27 -17.98 24.35
N SER A 31 -41.03 -17.60 24.70
CA SER A 31 -40.01 -17.20 23.73
C SER A 31 -38.87 -18.20 23.64
N ARG A 32 -38.45 -18.53 22.40
CA ARG A 32 -37.12 -19.11 22.14
C ARG A 32 -36.03 -18.23 22.77
N PRO A 33 -34.93 -18.82 23.25
CA PRO A 33 -33.78 -18.01 23.68
C PRO A 33 -33.41 -17.03 22.58
N PRO A 34 -33.04 -15.76 22.91
CA PRO A 34 -32.67 -14.80 21.93
C PRO A 34 -31.44 -15.29 21.16
N ASP A 35 -31.51 -15.27 19.85
CA ASP A 35 -30.39 -15.58 18.98
C ASP A 35 -29.59 -14.31 18.75
N LEU A 36 -28.41 -14.24 19.36
CA LEU A 36 -27.49 -13.09 19.25
C LEU A 36 -26.91 -12.89 17.83
N THR A 37 -27.02 -13.90 16.98
CA THR A 37 -26.61 -13.83 15.57
C THR A 37 -27.72 -13.32 14.65
N ALA A 38 -28.96 -13.19 15.16
CA ALA A 38 -30.12 -12.72 14.40
C ALA A 38 -30.01 -11.22 14.04
N ALA A 39 -30.71 -10.81 12.97
CA ALA A 39 -30.53 -9.52 12.32
C ALA A 39 -30.98 -8.29 13.12
N ASP A 40 -31.93 -8.42 14.07
CA ASP A 40 -32.52 -7.28 14.77
C ASP A 40 -32.40 -7.43 16.30
N PRO A 41 -31.44 -6.77 16.96
CA PRO A 41 -31.39 -6.70 18.41
C PRO A 41 -32.49 -5.81 19.03
N GLY A 42 -33.24 -5.02 18.23
CA GLY A 42 -34.33 -4.14 18.71
C GLY A 42 -33.87 -2.99 19.63
N ASP A 43 -32.56 -2.83 19.81
CA ASP A 43 -31.89 -1.82 20.64
C ASP A 43 -30.63 -1.34 19.92
N THR A 44 -30.61 -0.03 19.59
CA THR A 44 -29.50 0.58 18.86
C THR A 44 -28.17 0.49 19.62
N ALA A 45 -28.19 0.64 20.96
CA ALA A 45 -26.99 0.56 21.78
C ALA A 45 -26.37 -0.84 21.72
N LEU A 46 -27.21 -1.88 21.80
CA LEU A 46 -26.75 -3.27 21.66
C LEU A 46 -26.26 -3.55 20.24
N ALA A 47 -26.93 -3.02 19.19
CA ALA A 47 -26.51 -3.18 17.82
C ALA A 47 -25.10 -2.59 17.59
N LEU A 48 -24.84 -1.40 18.12
CA LEU A 48 -23.53 -0.76 18.06
C LEU A 48 -22.46 -1.55 18.83
N ALA A 49 -22.80 -2.05 20.02
CA ALA A 49 -21.88 -2.86 20.80
C ALA A 49 -21.50 -4.19 20.08
N LEU A 50 -22.46 -4.83 19.44
CA LEU A 50 -22.19 -6.04 18.60
C LEU A 50 -21.33 -5.70 17.38
N GLY A 51 -21.50 -4.51 16.80
CA GLY A 51 -20.63 -3.98 15.75
C GLY A 51 -19.18 -3.80 16.22
N ASP A 52 -18.99 -3.21 17.41
CA ASP A 52 -17.65 -3.07 18.02
C ASP A 52 -17.00 -4.42 18.34
N LEU A 53 -17.77 -5.40 18.83
CA LEU A 53 -17.27 -6.77 19.02
C LEU A 53 -16.88 -7.43 17.70
N ALA A 54 -17.62 -7.20 16.62
CA ALA A 54 -17.26 -7.69 15.30
C ALA A 54 -15.94 -7.08 14.79
N ALA A 55 -15.71 -5.78 15.04
CA ALA A 55 -14.44 -5.12 14.72
C ALA A 55 -13.27 -5.71 15.54
N LEU A 56 -13.46 -5.90 16.85
CA LEU A 56 -12.42 -6.51 17.71
C LEU A 56 -12.10 -7.95 17.28
N ARG A 57 -13.10 -8.74 16.86
CA ARG A 57 -12.90 -10.10 16.35
C ARG A 57 -12.18 -10.13 15.02
N GLU A 58 -12.36 -9.10 14.19
CA GLU A 58 -11.63 -8.96 12.92
C GLU A 58 -10.13 -8.70 13.17
N ASP A 59 -9.80 -7.88 14.18
CA ASP A 59 -8.41 -7.61 14.57
C ASP A 59 -7.77 -8.82 15.30
N ASP A 60 -8.54 -9.57 16.08
CA ASP A 60 -8.08 -10.69 16.89
C ASP A 60 -9.21 -11.75 17.01
N PRO A 61 -9.20 -12.78 16.13
CA PRO A 61 -10.25 -13.81 16.10
C PRO A 61 -10.44 -14.55 17.43
N ASP A 62 -9.36 -14.67 18.23
CA ASP A 62 -9.38 -15.37 19.52
C ASP A 62 -9.88 -14.49 20.67
N ALA A 63 -10.06 -13.18 20.45
CA ALA A 63 -10.48 -12.25 21.50
C ALA A 63 -11.98 -12.23 21.72
N VAL A 64 -12.80 -12.62 20.73
CA VAL A 64 -14.26 -12.52 20.75
C VAL A 64 -14.90 -13.72 20.09
N THR A 65 -15.77 -14.44 20.82
CA THR A 65 -16.63 -15.50 20.27
C THR A 65 -18.10 -15.13 20.48
N ILE A 66 -18.86 -15.03 19.39
CA ILE A 66 -20.30 -14.78 19.42
C ILE A 66 -21.03 -16.04 18.96
N ALA A 67 -21.76 -16.67 19.85
CA ALA A 67 -22.68 -17.79 19.59
C ALA A 67 -24.14 -17.35 19.72
N ALA A 68 -25.10 -18.15 19.28
CA ALA A 68 -26.51 -17.81 19.34
C ALA A 68 -26.99 -17.56 20.78
N ASP A 69 -26.42 -18.26 21.78
CA ASP A 69 -26.83 -18.26 23.18
C ASP A 69 -25.89 -17.53 24.14
N ARG A 70 -24.70 -17.10 23.69
CA ARG A 70 -23.69 -16.48 24.54
C ARG A 70 -22.66 -15.69 23.76
N ILE A 71 -21.99 -14.72 24.41
CA ILE A 71 -20.80 -14.03 23.93
C ILE A 71 -19.67 -14.32 24.91
N TRP A 72 -18.51 -14.72 24.40
CA TRP A 72 -17.29 -14.81 25.19
C TRP A 72 -16.31 -13.75 24.76
N LEU A 73 -15.67 -13.07 25.72
CA LEU A 73 -14.73 -11.98 25.52
C LEU A 73 -13.45 -12.26 26.31
N ALA A 74 -12.31 -12.29 25.64
CA ALA A 74 -11.02 -12.21 26.33
C ALA A 74 -10.90 -10.91 27.14
N HIS A 75 -10.15 -10.90 28.23
CA HIS A 75 -10.01 -9.71 29.07
C HIS A 75 -9.52 -8.46 28.30
N ARG A 76 -8.64 -8.64 27.31
CA ARG A 76 -8.19 -7.55 26.43
C ARG A 76 -9.33 -6.95 25.59
N ALA A 77 -10.28 -7.77 25.13
CA ALA A 77 -11.47 -7.28 24.43
C ALA A 77 -12.40 -6.50 25.36
N VAL A 78 -12.62 -7.00 26.57
CA VAL A 78 -13.39 -6.28 27.62
C VAL A 78 -12.79 -4.92 27.90
N ALA A 79 -11.46 -4.85 28.01
CA ALA A 79 -10.73 -3.60 28.29
C ALA A 79 -10.72 -2.62 27.11
N ALA A 80 -10.81 -3.12 25.86
CA ALA A 80 -10.78 -2.33 24.63
C ALA A 80 -12.13 -1.68 24.29
N LEU A 81 -13.25 -2.18 24.87
CA LEU A 81 -14.58 -1.60 24.64
C LEU A 81 -14.70 -0.21 25.25
N ASP A 82 -15.34 0.71 24.54
CA ASP A 82 -15.72 2.00 25.11
C ASP A 82 -16.81 1.86 26.21
N GLY A 83 -17.04 2.96 26.98
CA GLY A 83 -17.94 2.93 28.12
C GLY A 83 -19.39 2.57 27.77
N ARG A 84 -19.83 2.91 26.58
CA ARG A 84 -21.23 2.74 26.15
C ARG A 84 -21.49 1.36 25.58
N SER A 85 -20.61 0.87 24.73
CA SER A 85 -20.67 -0.51 24.23
C SER A 85 -20.55 -1.51 25.37
N ALA A 86 -19.70 -1.23 26.35
CA ALA A 86 -19.61 -2.03 27.58
C ALA A 86 -20.92 -2.00 28.38
N ALA A 87 -21.52 -0.81 28.58
CA ALA A 87 -22.79 -0.67 29.27
C ALA A 87 -23.94 -1.39 28.56
N ALA A 88 -24.02 -1.31 27.24
CA ALA A 88 -25.00 -2.02 26.42
C ALA A 88 -24.91 -3.56 26.55
N LEU A 89 -23.70 -4.07 26.78
CA LEU A 89 -23.41 -5.48 27.03
C LEU A 89 -23.55 -5.85 28.53
N GLY A 90 -23.92 -4.89 29.39
CA GLY A 90 -24.02 -5.10 30.83
C GLY A 90 -22.68 -5.33 31.53
N LEU A 91 -21.55 -4.97 30.90
CA LEU A 91 -20.24 -5.00 31.53
C LEU A 91 -20.12 -3.91 32.61
N PRO A 92 -19.29 -4.13 33.64
CA PRO A 92 -19.08 -3.15 34.69
C PRO A 92 -18.58 -1.78 34.15
N PRO A 93 -18.89 -0.66 34.81
CA PRO A 93 -18.41 0.66 34.43
C PRO A 93 -16.90 0.78 34.65
N LEU A 94 -16.29 1.84 34.11
CA LEU A 94 -14.93 2.21 34.43
C LEU A 94 -14.81 2.61 35.91
N PRO A 95 -13.67 2.35 36.57
CA PRO A 95 -13.50 2.64 37.99
C PRO A 95 -13.49 4.14 38.23
N ASP A 96 -14.17 4.59 39.27
CA ASP A 96 -13.99 5.94 39.84
C ASP A 96 -12.77 5.93 40.80
N LEU A 97 -11.64 5.54 40.22
CA LEU A 97 -10.36 5.42 40.92
C LEU A 97 -9.27 5.98 40.02
N THR A 98 -8.25 6.58 40.64
CA THR A 98 -7.05 7.01 39.92
C THR A 98 -6.03 5.88 39.94
N PHE A 99 -5.53 5.51 38.76
CA PHE A 99 -4.41 4.57 38.59
C PHE A 99 -3.09 5.33 38.75
N ALA A 100 -2.54 5.29 39.94
CA ALA A 100 -1.26 5.94 40.26
C ALA A 100 -0.10 4.96 39.98
N THR A 101 0.88 5.43 39.21
CA THR A 101 2.04 4.63 38.80
C THR A 101 3.34 5.23 39.34
N ASP A 102 4.24 4.37 39.78
CA ASP A 102 5.54 4.74 40.31
C ASP A 102 6.55 3.62 40.09
N VAL A 103 7.78 3.85 40.46
CA VAL A 103 8.86 2.86 40.48
C VAL A 103 9.41 2.72 41.90
N ASP A 104 9.79 1.51 42.25
CA ASP A 104 10.41 1.19 43.53
C ASP A 104 11.83 0.64 43.29
N GLY A 105 12.79 1.10 44.07
CA GLY A 105 14.19 0.71 43.95
C GLY A 105 14.97 1.46 42.85
N ILE A 106 16.15 1.00 42.56
CA ILE A 106 17.09 1.56 41.59
C ILE A 106 17.07 0.64 40.37
N VAL A 107 16.89 1.22 39.15
CA VAL A 107 16.94 0.45 37.90
C VAL A 107 18.25 -0.35 37.78
N GLY A 108 18.15 -1.62 37.47
CA GLY A 108 19.29 -2.56 37.42
C GLY A 108 19.62 -3.24 38.74
N SER A 109 18.89 -2.91 39.83
CA SER A 109 19.05 -3.59 41.11
C SER A 109 18.03 -4.72 41.29
N PRO A 110 18.30 -5.78 42.05
CA PRO A 110 17.36 -6.88 42.31
C PRO A 110 16.05 -6.44 42.99
N GLY A 111 16.03 -5.24 43.59
CA GLY A 111 14.87 -4.64 44.22
C GLY A 111 14.02 -3.77 43.33
N PHE A 112 14.42 -3.54 42.07
CA PHE A 112 13.65 -2.70 41.14
C PHE A 112 12.29 -3.34 40.81
N ARG A 113 11.22 -2.56 40.93
CA ARG A 113 9.84 -2.99 40.59
C ARG A 113 9.06 -1.83 39.96
N LEU A 114 8.24 -2.13 38.97
CA LEU A 114 7.17 -1.25 38.52
C LEU A 114 6.02 -1.37 39.51
N ARG A 115 5.58 -0.24 40.04
CA ARG A 115 4.52 -0.16 41.04
C ARG A 115 3.31 0.52 40.45
N TYR A 116 2.16 0.03 40.86
CA TYR A 116 0.89 0.70 40.65
C TYR A 116 0.03 0.57 41.90
N ARG A 117 -0.86 1.52 42.06
CA ARG A 117 -1.86 1.51 43.16
C ARG A 117 -3.11 2.24 42.69
N TRP A 118 -4.22 1.80 43.22
CA TRP A 118 -5.47 2.46 42.98
C TRP A 118 -5.74 3.45 44.12
N LEU A 119 -6.16 4.68 43.77
CA LEU A 119 -6.44 5.73 44.70
C LEU A 119 -7.89 6.16 44.57
N ARG A 120 -8.56 6.35 45.70
CA ARG A 120 -9.86 7.03 45.80
C ARG A 120 -9.66 8.32 46.59
N ASN A 121 -9.95 9.47 45.97
CA ASN A 121 -9.71 10.78 46.58
C ASN A 121 -8.30 10.95 47.21
N GLY A 122 -7.29 10.41 46.54
CA GLY A 122 -5.90 10.48 46.97
C GLY A 122 -5.47 9.41 47.99
N ALA A 123 -6.38 8.61 48.58
CA ALA A 123 -6.07 7.53 49.50
C ALA A 123 -6.00 6.17 48.76
N ALA A 124 -5.06 5.30 49.16
CA ALA A 124 -4.93 3.96 48.56
C ALA A 124 -6.16 3.09 48.86
N GLU A 125 -6.73 2.51 47.82
CA GLU A 125 -7.86 1.57 47.91
C GLU A 125 -7.37 0.16 47.55
N PRO A 126 -7.48 -0.82 48.45
CA PRO A 126 -7.17 -2.21 48.14
C PRO A 126 -8.27 -2.78 47.23
N VAL A 127 -7.86 -3.32 46.09
CA VAL A 127 -8.75 -3.95 45.10
C VAL A 127 -8.26 -5.36 44.76
N ALA A 128 -9.19 -6.29 44.56
CA ALA A 128 -8.89 -7.58 43.91
C ALA A 128 -9.12 -7.47 42.40
N ARG A 129 -8.44 -8.28 41.62
CA ARG A 129 -8.55 -8.26 40.15
C ARG A 129 -8.69 -9.66 39.56
N THR A 130 -9.59 -9.81 38.61
CA THR A 130 -9.67 -10.99 37.73
C THR A 130 -9.56 -10.48 36.28
N GLY A 131 -8.38 -10.63 35.66
CA GLY A 131 -8.11 -10.10 34.32
C GLY A 131 -8.39 -8.58 34.20
N ALA A 132 -9.37 -8.20 33.40
CA ALA A 132 -9.77 -6.81 33.18
C ALA A 132 -10.85 -6.32 34.16
N ILE A 133 -11.26 -7.13 35.13
CA ILE A 133 -12.29 -6.75 36.11
C ILE A 133 -11.65 -6.51 37.48
N LEU A 134 -11.94 -5.32 38.06
CA LEU A 134 -11.61 -4.95 39.42
C LEU A 134 -12.80 -5.22 40.33
N HIS A 135 -12.55 -5.82 41.48
CA HIS A 135 -13.52 -6.04 42.54
C HIS A 135 -13.26 -5.02 43.64
N THR A 136 -14.12 -4.01 43.74
CA THR A 136 -14.01 -2.93 44.72
C THR A 136 -15.08 -3.03 45.80
N GLY A 137 -14.91 -2.34 46.90
CA GLY A 137 -15.95 -2.27 47.97
C GLY A 137 -17.30 -1.69 47.50
N THR A 138 -17.32 -0.97 46.38
CA THR A 138 -18.53 -0.34 45.78
C THR A 138 -19.12 -1.16 44.63
N GLY A 139 -18.47 -2.28 44.22
CA GLY A 139 -18.89 -3.13 43.13
C GLY A 139 -17.79 -3.40 42.12
N ASP A 140 -18.13 -4.18 41.07
CA ASP A 140 -17.20 -4.54 40.02
C ASP A 140 -17.02 -3.37 39.05
N CYS A 141 -15.78 -3.17 38.58
CA CYS A 141 -15.41 -2.17 37.59
C CYS A 141 -14.51 -2.82 36.52
N ARG A 142 -14.51 -2.32 35.28
CA ARG A 142 -13.61 -2.78 34.23
C ARG A 142 -12.41 -1.85 34.05
N ILE A 143 -11.26 -2.39 33.70
CA ILE A 143 -10.01 -1.65 33.46
C ILE A 143 -9.91 -1.27 31.98
N PRO A 144 -9.54 -0.01 31.63
CA PRO A 144 -9.19 0.37 30.24
C PRO A 144 -7.96 -0.36 29.72
N LEU A 145 -7.88 -0.59 28.40
CA LEU A 145 -6.83 -1.40 27.78
C LEU A 145 -5.41 -0.89 28.06
N ALA A 146 -5.19 0.43 28.05
CA ALA A 146 -3.90 1.03 28.35
C ALA A 146 -3.43 0.70 29.79
N ILE A 147 -4.34 0.77 30.74
CA ILE A 147 -4.07 0.43 32.15
C ILE A 147 -3.88 -1.08 32.31
N LEU A 148 -4.70 -1.93 31.64
CA LEU A 148 -4.55 -3.38 31.69
C LEU A 148 -3.18 -3.81 31.18
N ARG A 149 -2.73 -3.28 30.04
CA ARG A 149 -1.38 -3.55 29.49
C ARG A 149 -0.27 -3.11 30.44
N ALA A 150 -0.42 -1.95 31.07
CA ALA A 150 0.55 -1.48 32.07
C ALA A 150 0.60 -2.43 33.29
N ILE A 151 -0.53 -2.88 33.78
CA ILE A 151 -0.61 -3.85 34.90
C ILE A 151 0.04 -5.18 34.52
N GLU A 152 -0.25 -5.73 33.34
CA GLU A 152 0.34 -6.98 32.84
C GLU A 152 1.86 -6.88 32.76
N LEU A 153 2.40 -5.73 32.30
CA LEU A 153 3.85 -5.49 32.27
C LEU A 153 4.46 -5.40 33.68
N ALA A 154 3.74 -4.83 34.64
CA ALA A 154 4.20 -4.76 36.02
C ALA A 154 4.15 -6.12 36.74
N ASP A 155 3.09 -6.91 36.50
CA ASP A 155 2.87 -8.22 37.10
C ASP A 155 3.74 -9.32 36.49
N ALA A 156 4.16 -9.19 35.21
CA ALA A 156 5.04 -10.17 34.51
C ALA A 156 6.40 -10.35 35.21
N GLY A 157 6.73 -9.48 36.13
CA GLY A 157 7.98 -9.51 36.87
C GLY A 157 9.19 -9.09 36.03
N LEU A 158 10.21 -8.56 36.67
CA LEU A 158 11.43 -8.13 36.02
C LEU A 158 12.47 -9.26 36.13
N THR A 159 13.07 -9.65 35.02
CA THR A 159 14.05 -10.77 34.96
C THR A 159 15.42 -10.44 35.53
N GLY A 160 15.60 -9.19 36.01
CA GLY A 160 16.83 -8.70 36.66
C GLY A 160 17.94 -8.37 35.66
N GLY A 161 18.32 -7.13 35.64
CA GLY A 161 19.38 -6.59 34.81
C GLY A 161 19.03 -5.18 34.32
N ASN A 162 20.03 -4.32 34.31
CA ASN A 162 19.85 -2.88 34.04
C ASN A 162 19.06 -2.61 32.75
N GLU A 163 19.33 -3.40 31.73
CA GLU A 163 18.70 -3.21 30.41
C GLU A 163 17.27 -3.76 30.33
N ALA A 164 17.01 -4.93 30.92
CA ALA A 164 15.68 -5.52 31.00
C ALA A 164 14.73 -4.59 31.78
N ASP A 165 15.19 -3.99 32.86
CA ASP A 165 14.44 -3.06 33.67
C ASP A 165 14.09 -1.77 32.92
N TRP A 166 15.07 -1.21 32.17
CA TRP A 166 14.82 -0.03 31.34
C TRP A 166 13.84 -0.34 30.17
N ASN A 167 13.94 -1.51 29.57
CA ASN A 167 13.03 -1.94 28.51
C ASN A 167 11.59 -2.12 29.05
N ALA A 168 11.44 -2.73 30.22
CA ALA A 168 10.13 -2.88 30.86
C ALA A 168 9.54 -1.51 31.23
N LEU A 169 10.35 -0.59 31.74
CA LEU A 169 9.94 0.77 32.07
C LEU A 169 9.47 1.57 30.83
N ALA A 170 10.22 1.50 29.76
CA ALA A 170 9.87 2.17 28.51
C ALA A 170 8.53 1.64 27.93
N ARG A 171 8.35 0.31 27.91
CA ARG A 171 7.09 -0.34 27.45
C ARG A 171 5.91 0.00 28.37
N PHE A 172 6.14 0.05 29.67
CA PHE A 172 5.13 0.47 30.65
C PHE A 172 4.69 1.92 30.40
N ARG A 173 5.63 2.83 30.15
CA ARG A 173 5.33 4.22 29.81
C ARG A 173 4.62 4.31 28.44
N ALA A 174 5.05 3.56 27.44
CA ALA A 174 4.41 3.51 26.13
C ALA A 174 2.94 3.03 26.21
N ALA A 175 2.66 2.02 27.03
CA ALA A 175 1.30 1.55 27.26
C ALA A 175 0.39 2.65 27.82
N LEU A 176 0.89 3.46 28.74
CA LEU A 176 0.14 4.58 29.35
C LEU A 176 -0.05 5.76 28.38
N LEU A 177 0.91 6.02 27.47
CA LEU A 177 0.79 7.08 26.44
C LEU A 177 -0.28 6.75 25.40
N GLY A 178 -0.58 5.49 25.18
CA GLY A 178 -1.66 5.04 24.29
C GLY A 178 -3.06 5.10 24.91
N ALA A 179 -3.22 5.74 26.09
CA ALA A 179 -4.51 5.88 26.75
C ALA A 179 -5.44 6.84 25.98
N ASP A 180 -6.69 6.42 25.79
CA ASP A 180 -7.77 7.30 25.31
C ASP A 180 -8.11 8.39 26.35
N ALA A 181 -9.00 9.33 25.99
CA ALA A 181 -9.36 10.45 26.84
C ALA A 181 -9.95 9.99 28.19
N ASP A 182 -10.74 8.92 28.19
CA ASP A 182 -11.38 8.36 29.39
C ASP A 182 -10.36 7.71 30.33
N ALA A 183 -9.38 7.00 29.78
CA ALA A 183 -8.32 6.39 30.55
C ALA A 183 -7.27 7.40 30.99
N ALA A 184 -6.90 8.37 30.14
CA ALA A 184 -5.89 9.39 30.43
C ALA A 184 -6.25 10.25 31.66
N GLY A 185 -7.53 10.62 31.80
CA GLY A 185 -8.03 11.35 32.97
C GLY A 185 -7.98 10.56 34.28
N ARG A 186 -7.72 9.26 34.26
CA ARG A 186 -7.63 8.36 35.43
C ARG A 186 -6.20 7.91 35.75
N ILE A 187 -5.22 8.36 34.99
CA ILE A 187 -3.80 7.97 35.17
C ILE A 187 -3.05 9.10 35.85
N ALA A 188 -2.41 8.79 36.96
CA ALA A 188 -1.45 9.65 37.62
C ALA A 188 -0.05 9.02 37.56
N THR A 189 0.88 9.67 36.89
CA THR A 189 2.26 9.21 36.74
C THR A 189 3.16 10.00 37.67
N SER A 190 4.16 9.34 38.29
CA SER A 190 5.20 10.04 39.03
C SER A 190 6.03 10.95 38.13
N ASP A 191 6.67 11.97 38.66
CA ASP A 191 7.52 12.91 37.91
C ASP A 191 8.64 12.19 37.15
N PHE A 192 9.15 11.11 37.70
CA PHE A 192 10.14 10.27 37.05
C PHE A 192 9.59 9.62 35.80
N LEU A 193 8.40 9.01 35.86
CA LEU A 193 7.77 8.36 34.72
C LEU A 193 7.28 9.37 33.65
N SER A 194 6.77 10.51 34.08
CA SER A 194 6.33 11.58 33.18
C SER A 194 7.49 12.23 32.41
N GLY A 195 8.67 12.27 32.99
CA GLY A 195 9.91 12.77 32.39
C GLY A 195 10.55 11.82 31.36
N LEU A 196 9.99 10.60 31.15
CA LEU A 196 10.48 9.67 30.14
C LEU A 196 9.90 10.00 28.76
N GLU A 197 10.78 10.26 27.80
CA GLU A 197 10.44 10.42 26.39
C GLU A 197 10.45 9.06 25.70
N VAL A 198 9.32 8.65 25.13
CA VAL A 198 9.17 7.34 24.47
C VAL A 198 8.75 7.52 23.03
N HIS A 199 9.56 6.99 22.13
CA HIS A 199 9.32 6.96 20.69
C HIS A 199 8.88 5.55 20.27
N LEU A 200 7.85 5.45 19.43
CA LEU A 200 7.38 4.17 18.89
C LEU A 200 7.92 3.98 17.48
N ALA A 201 8.62 2.85 17.25
CA ALA A 201 9.07 2.42 15.92
C ALA A 201 8.11 1.37 15.35
N SER A 202 7.45 1.68 14.25
CA SER A 202 6.55 0.78 13.51
C SER A 202 7.07 0.37 12.14
N GLY A 203 8.19 0.96 11.69
CA GLY A 203 8.89 0.58 10.47
C GLY A 203 10.40 0.71 10.60
N PHE A 204 11.13 -0.03 9.76
CA PHE A 204 12.59 -0.01 9.71
C PHE A 204 13.07 0.12 8.27
N SER A 205 14.07 0.96 8.05
CA SER A 205 14.78 1.05 6.79
C SER A 205 16.26 0.77 6.97
N MET A 206 16.96 0.62 5.85
CA MET A 206 18.38 0.29 5.81
C MET A 206 19.16 1.41 5.11
N ASP A 207 20.27 1.84 5.71
CA ASP A 207 21.22 2.78 5.12
C ASP A 207 22.55 2.05 4.80
N PRO A 208 22.78 1.64 3.53
CA PRO A 208 24.00 0.93 3.15
C PRO A 208 25.25 1.81 3.28
N ARG A 209 26.35 1.20 3.75
CA ARG A 209 27.64 1.86 3.90
C ARG A 209 28.79 0.97 3.44
N ALA A 210 29.86 1.58 2.97
CA ALA A 210 31.10 0.87 2.71
C ALA A 210 31.77 0.51 4.04
N GLY A 211 31.89 -0.78 4.34
CA GLY A 211 32.61 -1.32 5.49
C GLY A 211 34.05 -1.73 5.16
N GLN A 212 34.85 -2.07 6.17
CA GLN A 212 36.25 -2.48 5.98
C GLN A 212 36.39 -3.79 5.16
N ASN A 213 35.38 -4.68 5.23
CA ASN A 213 35.41 -6.01 4.60
C ASN A 213 34.20 -6.25 3.69
N GLY A 214 33.74 -5.25 2.93
CA GLY A 214 32.55 -5.35 2.08
C GLY A 214 31.47 -4.34 2.43
N LEU A 215 30.25 -4.52 1.93
CA LEU A 215 29.11 -3.68 2.27
C LEU A 215 28.67 -3.94 3.71
N ASP A 216 28.30 -2.85 4.39
CA ASP A 216 27.67 -2.84 5.69
C ASP A 216 26.42 -1.98 5.65
N PHE A 217 25.60 -1.95 6.69
CA PHE A 217 24.43 -1.11 6.72
C PHE A 217 24.04 -0.66 8.14
N GLU A 218 23.38 0.47 8.22
CA GLU A 218 22.75 0.93 9.44
C GLU A 218 21.24 0.74 9.38
N ILE A 219 20.64 0.36 10.50
CA ILE A 219 19.20 0.21 10.64
C ILE A 219 18.62 1.53 11.13
N ARG A 220 17.64 2.07 10.41
CA ARG A 220 16.91 3.28 10.78
C ARG A 220 15.50 2.94 11.20
N ALA A 221 15.05 3.52 12.30
CA ALA A 221 13.70 3.31 12.85
C ALA A 221 12.77 4.47 12.46
N HIS A 222 11.52 4.17 12.12
CA HIS A 222 10.53 5.13 11.63
C HIS A 222 9.21 5.04 12.41
N GLN A 223 8.51 6.20 12.52
CA GLN A 223 7.15 6.30 13.05
C GLN A 223 6.12 6.14 11.93
N GLY A 224 6.01 4.96 11.36
CA GLY A 224 5.14 4.63 10.23
C GLY A 224 5.73 3.50 9.40
N GLN A 225 4.96 3.01 8.43
CA GLN A 225 5.35 1.94 7.51
C GLN A 225 5.40 2.43 6.06
N GLU A 226 5.17 3.72 5.81
CA GLU A 226 5.16 4.31 4.47
C GLU A 226 6.53 4.92 4.13
N THR A 227 6.88 4.91 2.83
CA THR A 227 8.09 5.57 2.34
C THR A 227 8.00 7.08 2.64
N GLY A 228 9.04 7.61 3.31
CA GLY A 228 9.05 8.99 3.80
C GLY A 228 8.52 9.16 5.23
N ALA A 229 8.15 8.08 5.93
CA ALA A 229 7.80 8.15 7.34
C ALA A 229 8.94 8.79 8.15
N PRO A 230 8.63 9.67 9.12
CA PRO A 230 9.65 10.38 9.90
C PRO A 230 10.53 9.40 10.68
N GLU A 231 11.85 9.62 10.65
CA GLU A 231 12.80 8.86 11.47
C GLU A 231 12.55 9.12 12.95
N VAL A 232 12.76 8.10 13.76
CA VAL A 232 12.58 8.18 15.21
C VAL A 232 13.81 8.77 15.87
N GLY A 233 13.62 9.83 16.64
CA GLY A 233 14.63 10.45 17.50
C GLY A 233 15.44 11.56 16.83
N ALA A 234 15.94 12.48 17.64
CA ALA A 234 16.75 13.61 17.18
C ALA A 234 18.16 13.21 16.68
N ASP A 235 18.60 11.97 16.99
CA ASP A 235 19.90 11.41 16.61
C ASP A 235 19.74 9.98 16.08
N ALA A 236 19.44 9.86 14.80
CA ALA A 236 19.27 8.58 14.10
C ALA A 236 20.51 7.69 14.16
N ALA A 237 21.71 8.28 14.21
CA ALA A 237 22.97 7.53 14.32
C ALA A 237 23.09 6.83 15.67
N SER A 238 22.62 7.47 16.76
CA SER A 238 22.58 6.87 18.09
C SER A 238 21.61 5.68 18.15
N VAL A 239 20.44 5.76 17.49
CA VAL A 239 19.47 4.66 17.39
C VAL A 239 20.09 3.47 16.66
N SER A 240 20.68 3.69 15.51
CA SER A 240 21.33 2.65 14.69
C SER A 240 22.49 1.95 15.45
N ALA A 241 23.34 2.73 16.15
CA ALA A 241 24.43 2.19 16.97
C ALA A 241 23.90 1.28 18.08
N ARG A 242 22.82 1.65 18.76
CA ARG A 242 22.21 0.85 19.82
C ARG A 242 21.61 -0.46 19.31
N ILE A 243 20.92 -0.41 18.17
CA ILE A 243 20.38 -1.62 17.54
C ILE A 243 21.52 -2.58 17.14
N ARG A 244 22.61 -2.05 16.58
CA ARG A 244 23.79 -2.83 16.18
C ARG A 244 24.45 -3.50 17.40
N GLU A 245 24.66 -2.76 18.48
CA GLU A 245 25.31 -3.24 19.72
C GLU A 245 24.48 -4.36 20.37
N ARG A 246 23.15 -4.17 20.46
CA ARG A 246 22.29 -4.99 21.32
C ARG A 246 21.48 -6.05 20.56
N GLY A 247 21.34 -5.91 19.23
CA GLY A 247 20.47 -6.75 18.42
C GLY A 247 19.01 -6.37 18.55
N ALA A 248 18.09 -7.24 18.15
CA ALA A 248 16.68 -6.98 18.18
C ALA A 248 16.11 -7.08 19.60
N LEU A 249 15.75 -5.92 20.16
CA LEU A 249 15.12 -5.81 21.48
C LEU A 249 13.73 -5.18 21.34
N PRO A 250 12.83 -5.43 22.30
CA PRO A 250 11.51 -4.77 22.31
C PRO A 250 11.57 -3.28 22.65
N ALA A 251 12.65 -2.80 23.26
CA ALA A 251 12.92 -1.39 23.50
C ALA A 251 14.42 -1.11 23.64
N TYR A 252 14.83 0.13 23.35
CA TYR A 252 16.22 0.60 23.46
C TYR A 252 16.27 1.93 24.21
N ARG A 253 17.31 2.12 25.01
CA ARG A 253 17.62 3.38 25.66
C ARG A 253 18.44 4.26 24.71
N LEU A 254 17.92 5.42 24.32
CA LEU A 254 18.57 6.37 23.42
C LEU A 254 19.45 7.39 24.18
N GLY A 255 19.01 7.80 25.37
CA GLY A 255 19.71 8.80 26.19
C GLY A 255 19.20 8.81 27.61
N ARG A 256 19.48 9.89 28.37
CA ARG A 256 18.88 10.10 29.68
C ARG A 256 17.38 10.35 29.52
N GLY A 257 16.57 9.37 29.92
CA GLY A 257 15.11 9.48 29.88
C GLY A 257 14.47 9.32 28.50
N SER A 258 15.23 9.08 27.40
CA SER A 258 14.71 8.88 26.06
C SER A 258 14.84 7.42 25.61
N PHE A 259 13.76 6.84 25.06
CA PHE A 259 13.64 5.43 24.71
C PHE A 259 12.96 5.23 23.36
N LEU A 260 13.41 4.19 22.63
CA LEU A 260 12.72 3.65 21.46
C LEU A 260 11.99 2.37 21.89
N VAL A 261 10.70 2.27 21.59
CA VAL A 261 9.90 1.04 21.76
C VAL A 261 9.52 0.50 20.39
N VAL A 262 9.77 -0.79 20.14
CA VAL A 262 9.50 -1.45 18.86
C VAL A 262 8.09 -2.02 18.86
N ASP A 263 7.33 -1.70 17.81
CA ASP A 263 6.02 -2.30 17.57
C ASP A 263 6.15 -3.82 17.37
N THR A 264 5.23 -4.58 17.95
CA THR A 264 5.24 -6.04 17.86
C THR A 264 5.14 -6.52 16.41
N ALA A 265 4.39 -5.82 15.56
CA ALA A 265 4.27 -6.14 14.14
C ALA A 265 5.56 -5.89 13.33
N ALA A 266 6.39 -4.94 13.75
CA ALA A 266 7.66 -4.61 13.08
C ALA A 266 8.85 -5.45 13.56
N ARG A 267 8.68 -6.19 14.65
CA ARG A 267 9.75 -6.97 15.27
C ARG A 267 10.36 -8.05 14.38
N PRO A 268 9.58 -8.86 13.62
CA PRO A 268 10.17 -9.87 12.72
C PRO A 268 11.15 -9.28 11.71
N VAL A 269 10.83 -8.11 11.16
CA VAL A 269 11.72 -7.39 10.22
C VAL A 269 13.02 -6.97 10.93
N LEU A 270 12.92 -6.40 12.13
CA LEU A 270 14.09 -6.01 12.93
C LEU A 270 14.97 -7.22 13.31
N ASP A 271 14.35 -8.36 13.65
CA ASP A 271 15.07 -9.61 13.99
C ASP A 271 15.92 -10.08 12.79
N VAL A 272 15.37 -10.07 11.59
CA VAL A 272 16.10 -10.39 10.36
C VAL A 272 17.24 -9.42 10.11
N MET A 273 16.96 -8.10 10.14
CA MET A 273 17.98 -7.07 9.88
C MET A 273 19.14 -7.12 10.86
N THR A 274 18.89 -7.33 12.15
CA THR A 274 19.94 -7.42 13.17
C THR A 274 20.76 -8.71 13.06
N ARG A 275 20.13 -9.82 12.67
CA ARG A 275 20.81 -11.08 12.35
C ARG A 275 21.76 -10.87 11.17
N MET A 276 21.31 -10.22 10.10
CA MET A 276 22.12 -9.93 8.92
C MET A 276 23.26 -8.95 9.18
N GLN A 277 23.11 -7.98 10.08
CA GLN A 277 24.23 -7.12 10.50
C GLN A 277 25.38 -7.91 11.12
N ARG A 278 25.10 -9.06 11.75
CA ARG A 278 26.08 -9.91 12.43
C ARG A 278 26.57 -11.08 11.58
N ALA A 279 25.99 -11.27 10.40
CA ALA A 279 26.33 -12.32 9.45
C ALA A 279 27.73 -12.11 8.83
N SER A 280 28.24 -13.11 8.11
CA SER A 280 29.49 -13.01 7.36
C SER A 280 29.46 -11.84 6.35
N ALA A 281 30.63 -11.38 5.91
CA ALA A 281 30.72 -10.29 4.94
C ALA A 281 29.94 -10.62 3.65
N ASP A 282 30.02 -11.86 3.17
CA ASP A 282 29.37 -12.31 1.94
C ASP A 282 27.84 -12.40 2.10
N GLU A 283 27.34 -12.82 3.25
CA GLU A 283 25.91 -12.85 3.57
C GLU A 283 25.34 -11.44 3.71
N ARG A 284 26.08 -10.57 4.39
CA ARG A 284 25.72 -9.17 4.57
C ARG A 284 25.69 -8.42 3.24
N ASP A 285 26.67 -8.66 2.37
CA ASP A 285 26.75 -8.11 1.02
C ASP A 285 25.53 -8.53 0.17
N ARG A 286 25.15 -9.80 0.25
CA ARG A 286 23.93 -10.33 -0.42
C ARG A 286 22.65 -9.71 0.14
N PHE A 287 22.56 -9.61 1.45
CA PHE A 287 21.40 -8.99 2.10
C PHE A 287 21.24 -7.53 1.70
N VAL A 288 22.34 -6.76 1.72
CA VAL A 288 22.32 -5.34 1.31
C VAL A 288 21.87 -5.17 -0.14
N ARG A 289 22.19 -6.11 -1.03
CA ARG A 289 21.76 -6.07 -2.44
C ARG A 289 20.27 -6.35 -2.63
N ASN A 290 19.70 -7.24 -1.83
CA ASN A 290 18.27 -7.58 -1.91
C ASN A 290 17.69 -7.89 -0.51
N PRO A 291 17.50 -6.86 0.34
CA PRO A 291 17.04 -7.06 1.72
C PRO A 291 15.60 -7.59 1.78
N LEU A 292 14.76 -7.13 0.86
CA LEU A 292 13.34 -7.50 0.85
C LEU A 292 13.16 -9.01 0.61
N ALA A 293 13.99 -9.63 -0.24
CA ALA A 293 13.93 -11.06 -0.47
C ALA A 293 14.24 -11.87 0.80
N ALA A 294 15.32 -11.53 1.51
CA ALA A 294 15.72 -12.23 2.73
C ALA A 294 14.71 -12.00 3.88
N ILE A 295 14.15 -10.79 3.98
CA ILE A 295 13.10 -10.48 4.95
C ILE A 295 11.83 -11.28 4.63
N THR A 296 11.41 -11.29 3.36
CA THR A 296 10.23 -12.04 2.91
C THR A 296 10.33 -13.52 3.23
N GLU A 297 11.48 -14.14 2.92
CA GLU A 297 11.75 -15.57 3.18
C GLU A 297 11.68 -15.90 4.67
N ALA A 298 12.34 -15.11 5.51
CA ALA A 298 12.36 -15.34 6.95
C ALA A 298 10.99 -15.13 7.60
N VAL A 299 10.24 -14.12 7.16
CA VAL A 299 8.88 -13.85 7.64
C VAL A 299 7.91 -14.96 7.19
N GLU A 300 8.03 -15.43 5.95
CA GLU A 300 7.24 -16.55 5.44
C GLU A 300 7.47 -17.84 6.26
N GLU A 301 8.72 -18.14 6.62
CA GLU A 301 9.05 -19.28 7.45
C GLU A 301 8.45 -19.17 8.86
N ASP A 302 8.51 -17.98 9.46
CA ASP A 302 7.89 -17.70 10.76
C ASP A 302 6.37 -17.84 10.71
N LEU A 303 5.71 -17.31 9.68
CA LEU A 303 4.26 -17.42 9.50
C LEU A 303 3.84 -18.89 9.30
N ARG A 304 4.60 -19.67 8.53
CA ARG A 304 4.38 -21.12 8.33
C ARG A 304 4.52 -21.88 9.64
N ARG A 305 5.57 -21.62 10.42
CA ARG A 305 5.79 -22.24 11.73
C ARG A 305 4.66 -21.93 12.72
N LEU A 306 4.06 -20.74 12.63
CA LEU A 306 2.93 -20.33 13.49
C LEU A 306 1.58 -20.82 12.97
N GLY A 307 1.54 -21.53 11.81
CA GLY A 307 0.28 -22.03 11.21
C GLY A 307 -0.64 -20.89 10.72
N ARG A 308 -0.10 -19.72 10.41
CA ARG A 308 -0.86 -18.53 9.98
C ARG A 308 -1.02 -18.42 8.47
N LEU A 309 -0.34 -19.23 7.69
CA LEU A 309 -0.47 -19.23 6.24
C LEU A 309 -1.65 -20.10 5.81
N PRO A 310 -2.54 -19.60 4.95
CA PRO A 310 -3.67 -20.36 4.43
C PRO A 310 -3.19 -21.49 3.49
N ASP A 311 -3.70 -22.70 3.67
CA ASP A 311 -3.28 -23.88 2.91
C ASP A 311 -3.73 -23.87 1.44
N ASP A 312 -4.86 -23.21 1.11
CA ASP A 312 -5.58 -23.40 -0.14
C ASP A 312 -5.70 -22.15 -1.06
N ALA A 313 -5.24 -20.97 -0.65
CA ALA A 313 -5.45 -19.72 -1.39
C ALA A 313 -4.14 -19.02 -1.72
N GLU A 314 -3.63 -19.20 -2.94
CA GLU A 314 -2.32 -18.65 -3.37
C GLU A 314 -2.24 -17.12 -3.21
N ALA A 315 -3.30 -16.39 -3.53
CA ALA A 315 -3.31 -14.93 -3.39
C ALA A 315 -3.42 -14.47 -1.94
N ASP A 316 -4.16 -15.17 -1.08
CA ASP A 316 -4.24 -14.88 0.35
C ASP A 316 -2.91 -15.19 1.06
N TYR A 317 -2.26 -16.28 0.68
CA TYR A 317 -0.90 -16.62 1.12
C TYR A 317 0.10 -15.49 0.83
N GLN A 318 0.12 -15.01 -0.40
CA GLN A 318 0.99 -13.90 -0.82
C GLN A 318 0.68 -12.61 -0.06
N ARG A 319 -0.60 -12.30 0.14
CA ARG A 319 -1.03 -11.09 0.87
C ARG A 319 -0.59 -11.09 2.34
N GLU A 320 -0.66 -12.25 3.03
CA GLU A 320 -0.20 -12.35 4.42
C GLU A 320 1.31 -12.07 4.54
N ILE A 321 2.09 -12.55 3.57
CA ILE A 321 3.54 -12.27 3.51
C ILE A 321 3.79 -10.77 3.25
N GLU A 322 3.09 -10.16 2.29
CA GLU A 322 3.23 -8.73 1.98
C GLU A 322 2.86 -7.86 3.19
N ALA A 323 1.78 -8.18 3.90
CA ALA A 323 1.37 -7.47 5.11
C ALA A 323 2.41 -7.57 6.24
N ALA A 324 2.98 -8.77 6.44
CA ALA A 324 3.98 -8.98 7.49
C ALA A 324 5.35 -8.36 7.16
N THR A 325 5.67 -8.16 5.89
CA THR A 325 6.90 -7.49 5.43
C THR A 325 6.76 -5.97 5.29
N ALA A 326 5.55 -5.42 5.39
CA ALA A 326 5.28 -3.98 5.24
C ALA A 326 6.02 -3.07 6.24
N ALA A 327 6.51 -3.63 7.36
CA ALA A 327 7.34 -2.89 8.31
C ALA A 327 8.77 -2.62 7.80
N PHE A 328 9.21 -3.24 6.69
CA PHE A 328 10.43 -2.84 5.99
C PHE A 328 10.13 -1.70 5.03
N ILE A 329 10.76 -0.55 5.28
CA ILE A 329 10.62 0.65 4.47
C ILE A 329 11.82 0.76 3.54
N GLU A 330 11.56 0.78 2.24
CA GLU A 330 12.59 1.04 1.25
C GLU A 330 12.85 2.54 1.16
N PRO A 331 14.06 3.05 1.49
CA PRO A 331 14.37 4.47 1.38
C PRO A 331 14.46 4.90 -0.09
N ALA A 332 14.00 6.11 -0.40
CA ALA A 332 13.92 6.63 -1.77
C ALA A 332 15.28 6.68 -2.50
N GLY A 333 16.38 6.78 -1.77
CA GLY A 333 17.73 6.77 -2.34
C GLY A 333 18.46 5.43 -2.22
N TYR A 334 17.76 4.34 -1.94
CA TYR A 334 18.38 3.04 -1.72
C TYR A 334 19.13 2.53 -2.96
N ALA A 335 18.49 2.61 -4.11
CA ALA A 335 19.08 2.19 -5.38
C ALA A 335 20.35 2.99 -5.75
N GLU A 336 20.43 4.26 -5.34
CA GLU A 336 21.62 5.11 -5.56
C GLU A 336 22.81 4.72 -4.68
N ARG A 337 22.58 4.08 -3.54
CA ARG A 337 23.59 3.77 -2.52
C ARG A 337 24.12 2.35 -2.59
N VAL A 338 23.38 1.42 -3.18
CA VAL A 338 23.83 0.03 -3.36
C VAL A 338 24.82 -0.04 -4.51
N LYS A 339 26.09 0.11 -4.15
CA LYS A 339 27.21 -0.08 -5.06
C LYS A 339 27.70 -1.53 -4.91
N GLY A 340 27.39 -2.37 -5.88
CA GLY A 340 27.81 -3.76 -5.86
C GLY A 340 28.25 -4.25 -7.22
N ILE A 341 29.29 -5.03 -7.27
CA ILE A 341 29.64 -5.84 -8.44
C ILE A 341 29.03 -7.22 -8.16
N GLY A 342 28.03 -7.57 -8.90
CA GLY A 342 27.49 -8.93 -8.93
C GLY A 342 27.86 -9.62 -10.23
N THR A 343 27.63 -10.92 -10.34
CA THR A 343 27.99 -11.65 -11.55
C THR A 343 26.77 -11.85 -12.41
N PHE A 344 26.76 -11.30 -13.62
CA PHE A 344 25.69 -11.45 -14.61
C PHE A 344 26.19 -12.28 -15.79
N VAL A 345 25.43 -13.30 -16.15
CA VAL A 345 25.55 -13.93 -17.46
C VAL A 345 24.64 -13.17 -18.38
N ARG A 346 25.21 -12.41 -19.29
CA ARG A 346 24.47 -11.94 -20.42
C ARG A 346 23.96 -13.18 -21.17
N PRO A 347 22.66 -13.46 -21.22
CA PRO A 347 22.19 -14.53 -22.10
C PRO A 347 22.59 -14.11 -23.51
N ASP A 348 23.11 -15.05 -24.29
CA ASP A 348 23.31 -14.82 -25.72
C ASP A 348 21.91 -14.75 -26.36
N LEU A 349 21.36 -13.55 -26.43
CA LEU A 349 20.00 -13.29 -26.90
C LEU A 349 19.96 -13.10 -28.42
N GLY A 350 21.04 -13.42 -29.12
CA GLY A 350 21.13 -13.15 -30.56
C GLY A 350 21.01 -11.66 -30.88
N PRO A 351 20.27 -11.24 -31.91
CA PRO A 351 20.13 -9.83 -32.29
C PRO A 351 19.27 -8.96 -31.35
N TRP A 352 18.97 -9.43 -30.14
CA TRP A 352 18.28 -8.66 -29.13
C TRP A 352 19.19 -7.53 -28.65
N THR A 353 18.87 -6.34 -29.04
CA THR A 353 19.46 -5.19 -28.42
C THR A 353 18.85 -5.02 -27.04
N THR A 354 19.69 -5.31 -26.07
CA THR A 354 19.50 -4.73 -24.73
C THR A 354 19.02 -3.30 -24.84
N SER A 355 18.19 -2.88 -23.91
CA SER A 355 17.81 -1.48 -23.72
C SER A 355 19.05 -0.61 -23.55
N GLY A 356 19.82 -0.38 -24.58
CA GLY A 356 20.96 0.56 -24.78
C GLY A 356 21.65 1.20 -23.58
N ILE A 357 21.65 0.60 -22.42
CA ILE A 357 22.34 1.11 -21.24
C ILE A 357 23.80 0.71 -21.39
N THR A 358 24.66 1.68 -21.60
CA THR A 358 26.11 1.52 -21.51
C THR A 358 26.50 1.53 -20.05
N TRP A 359 26.90 0.39 -19.54
CA TRP A 359 27.22 0.18 -18.14
C TRP A 359 28.68 0.51 -17.86
N LEU A 360 28.99 1.69 -17.37
CA LEU A 360 30.27 2.01 -16.77
C LEU A 360 30.16 1.86 -15.25
N PRO A 361 31.12 1.17 -14.59
CA PRO A 361 31.05 1.00 -13.14
C PRO A 361 31.17 2.33 -12.42
N GLU A 362 30.30 2.60 -11.47
CA GLU A 362 30.25 3.82 -10.69
C GLU A 362 31.33 4.00 -9.64
N LEU A 363 32.23 3.07 -9.54
CA LEU A 363 33.39 3.24 -8.68
C LEU A 363 34.16 4.55 -8.95
N PHE A 364 33.89 5.20 -10.07
CA PHE A 364 34.69 6.28 -10.58
C PHE A 364 34.01 7.65 -10.72
N GLY A 365 32.69 7.82 -10.43
CA GLY A 365 31.97 9.10 -10.55
C GLY A 365 31.75 9.59 -12.00
N GLU A 366 30.86 10.57 -12.19
CA GLU A 366 30.42 11.03 -13.53
C GLU A 366 31.52 11.56 -14.44
N GLN A 367 32.42 12.38 -13.90
CA GLN A 367 33.51 12.98 -14.70
C GLN A 367 34.54 11.93 -15.16
N LEU A 368 34.69 10.88 -14.34
CA LEU A 368 35.65 9.81 -14.62
C LEU A 368 35.13 8.79 -15.60
N SER A 369 33.83 8.51 -15.58
CA SER A 369 33.19 7.61 -16.55
C SER A 369 33.34 8.12 -17.99
N GLY A 370 33.24 9.43 -18.21
CA GLY A 370 33.52 10.09 -19.49
C GLY A 370 34.98 9.88 -19.92
N LYS A 371 35.94 10.12 -19.02
CA LYS A 371 37.39 9.92 -19.30
C LYS A 371 37.70 8.44 -19.58
N LEU A 372 37.12 7.49 -18.84
CA LEU A 372 37.31 6.05 -19.08
C LEU A 372 36.72 5.62 -20.44
N ALA A 373 35.62 6.23 -20.86
CA ALA A 373 34.99 5.95 -22.15
C ALA A 373 35.87 6.40 -23.33
N GLU A 374 36.64 7.45 -23.16
CA GLU A 374 37.56 8.00 -24.16
C GLU A 374 38.95 7.31 -24.21
N MET A 375 39.28 6.53 -23.15
CA MET A 375 40.59 5.81 -23.11
C MET A 375 40.59 4.64 -24.09
N ASP A 376 41.71 4.40 -24.73
CA ASP A 376 41.97 3.19 -25.51
C ASP A 376 42.30 2.00 -24.58
N ILE A 377 42.35 0.79 -25.13
CA ILE A 377 42.61 -0.43 -24.37
C ILE A 377 43.94 -0.37 -23.63
N ALA A 378 44.98 0.20 -24.24
CA ALA A 378 46.32 0.29 -23.65
C ALA A 378 46.34 1.25 -22.44
N ALA A 379 45.63 2.37 -22.52
CA ALA A 379 45.45 3.30 -21.40
C ALA A 379 44.63 2.70 -20.24
N LEU A 380 43.60 1.90 -20.55
CA LEU A 380 42.84 1.16 -19.54
C LEU A 380 43.66 0.08 -18.85
N GLU A 381 44.52 -0.65 -19.59
CA GLU A 381 45.45 -1.62 -19.01
C GLU A 381 46.48 -0.98 -18.08
N ALA A 382 47.06 0.17 -18.50
CA ALA A 382 47.97 0.94 -17.69
C ALA A 382 47.31 1.47 -16.40
N LEU A 383 46.04 1.91 -16.49
CA LEU A 383 45.28 2.33 -15.33
C LEU A 383 44.99 1.13 -14.39
N ARG A 384 44.60 0.00 -14.95
CA ARG A 384 44.36 -1.23 -14.20
C ARG A 384 45.60 -1.70 -13.41
N ASP A 385 46.75 -1.65 -14.04
CA ASP A 385 48.03 -2.05 -13.40
C ASP A 385 48.45 -1.05 -12.30
N ARG A 386 48.24 0.24 -12.49
CA ARG A 386 48.43 1.27 -11.44
C ARG A 386 47.48 1.05 -10.27
N THR A 387 46.22 0.71 -10.56
CA THR A 387 45.23 0.42 -9.54
C THR A 387 45.56 -0.84 -8.75
N ALA A 388 46.02 -1.91 -9.42
CA ALA A 388 46.46 -3.12 -8.79
C ALA A 388 47.67 -2.90 -7.88
N ALA A 389 48.68 -2.14 -8.35
CA ALA A 389 49.85 -1.79 -7.57
C ALA A 389 49.52 -0.92 -6.34
N ALA A 390 48.56 -0.01 -6.45
CA ALA A 390 48.07 0.81 -5.35
C ALA A 390 47.38 -0.05 -4.29
N VAL A 391 46.48 -0.93 -4.68
CA VAL A 391 45.73 -1.83 -3.79
C VAL A 391 46.72 -2.82 -3.09
N GLN A 392 47.69 -3.40 -3.80
CA GLN A 392 48.71 -4.26 -3.21
C GLN A 392 49.60 -3.54 -2.20
N SER A 393 49.88 -2.23 -2.40
CA SER A 393 50.66 -1.41 -1.49
C SER A 393 49.84 -0.78 -0.36
N GLY A 394 48.55 -1.15 -0.21
CA GLY A 394 47.64 -0.65 0.83
C GLY A 394 47.18 0.80 0.63
N ARG A 395 47.40 1.36 -0.56
CA ARG A 395 46.89 2.67 -0.91
C ARG A 395 45.48 2.55 -1.49
N ASP A 396 44.60 3.39 -1.03
CA ASP A 396 43.18 3.41 -1.47
C ASP A 396 42.87 4.46 -2.55
N ARG A 397 43.91 5.08 -3.13
CA ARG A 397 43.78 6.18 -4.11
C ARG A 397 44.83 6.11 -5.23
N VAL A 398 44.40 6.45 -6.43
CA VAL A 398 45.23 6.57 -7.63
C VAL A 398 44.94 7.91 -8.31
N ASP A 399 45.97 8.58 -8.82
CA ASP A 399 45.81 9.78 -9.61
C ASP A 399 45.50 9.44 -11.07
N LEU A 400 44.45 10.09 -11.61
CA LEU A 400 44.02 9.99 -12.99
C LEU A 400 43.87 11.43 -13.55
N ASP A 401 44.89 11.90 -14.29
CA ASP A 401 44.95 13.22 -14.93
C ASP A 401 44.60 14.37 -13.97
N GLY A 402 45.16 14.34 -12.76
CA GLY A 402 45.01 15.38 -11.76
C GLY A 402 43.79 15.23 -10.85
N GLU A 403 43.01 14.18 -11.02
CA GLU A 403 41.92 13.79 -10.09
C GLU A 403 42.32 12.55 -9.28
N THR A 404 42.15 12.61 -7.96
CA THR A 404 42.47 11.52 -7.05
C THR A 404 41.27 10.59 -6.91
N VAL A 405 41.36 9.39 -7.45
CA VAL A 405 40.31 8.38 -7.48
C VAL A 405 40.49 7.36 -6.37
N ARG A 406 39.46 7.03 -5.67
CA ARG A 406 39.47 5.94 -4.70
C ARG A 406 39.40 4.60 -5.43
N VAL A 407 40.30 3.69 -5.08
CA VAL A 407 40.44 2.39 -5.73
C VAL A 407 40.49 1.25 -4.72
N ASP A 408 39.90 0.13 -5.11
CA ASP A 408 39.92 -1.11 -4.36
C ASP A 408 39.99 -2.33 -5.31
N ARG A 409 39.90 -3.52 -4.77
CA ARG A 409 39.90 -4.76 -5.59
C ARG A 409 38.77 -4.84 -6.60
N TYR A 410 37.65 -4.14 -6.35
CA TYR A 410 36.49 -4.12 -7.25
C TYR A 410 36.75 -3.18 -8.44
N ALA A 411 37.50 -2.10 -8.24
CA ALA A 411 37.94 -1.23 -9.31
C ALA A 411 38.83 -1.99 -10.32
N ILE A 412 39.69 -2.89 -9.82
CA ILE A 412 40.55 -3.74 -10.69
C ILE A 412 39.67 -4.67 -11.54
N ALA A 413 38.71 -5.36 -10.91
CA ALA A 413 37.79 -6.28 -11.60
C ALA A 413 36.91 -5.55 -12.64
N ALA A 414 36.51 -4.32 -12.35
CA ALA A 414 35.74 -3.49 -13.26
C ALA A 414 36.55 -3.07 -14.50
N LEU A 415 37.82 -2.67 -14.30
CA LEU A 415 38.73 -2.35 -15.41
C LEU A 415 39.04 -3.58 -16.26
N ASP A 416 39.24 -4.76 -15.65
CA ASP A 416 39.47 -6.03 -16.37
C ASP A 416 38.25 -6.38 -17.23
N ALA A 417 37.02 -6.19 -16.72
CA ALA A 417 35.80 -6.45 -17.46
C ALA A 417 35.62 -5.51 -18.66
N GLU A 418 35.93 -4.20 -18.50
CA GLU A 418 35.87 -3.20 -19.57
C GLU A 418 36.88 -3.49 -20.67
N ILE A 419 38.13 -3.80 -20.30
CA ILE A 419 39.21 -4.16 -21.23
C ILE A 419 38.79 -5.42 -22.04
N ALA A 420 38.25 -6.43 -21.35
CA ALA A 420 37.77 -7.67 -22.00
C ALA A 420 36.58 -7.40 -22.95
N GLY A 421 35.69 -6.47 -22.59
CA GLY A 421 34.56 -6.02 -23.43
C GLY A 421 35.04 -5.37 -24.72
N ARG A 422 35.98 -4.41 -24.64
CA ARG A 422 36.53 -3.67 -25.80
C ARG A 422 37.36 -4.56 -26.71
N ARG A 423 38.18 -5.47 -26.18
CA ARG A 423 38.93 -6.46 -26.97
C ARG A 423 38.00 -7.37 -27.78
N ARG A 424 36.84 -7.76 -27.21
CA ARG A 424 35.82 -8.52 -27.95
C ARG A 424 35.23 -7.68 -29.09
N GLN A 425 34.93 -6.40 -28.83
CA GLN A 425 34.37 -5.48 -29.82
C GLN A 425 35.35 -5.18 -30.97
N GLU A 426 36.66 -5.10 -30.68
CA GLU A 426 37.70 -4.97 -31.71
C GLU A 426 37.83 -6.26 -32.54
N THR A 427 37.69 -7.44 -31.91
CA THR A 427 37.76 -8.73 -32.63
C THR A 427 36.49 -8.95 -33.48
N GLU A 428 35.33 -8.53 -33.03
CA GLU A 428 34.08 -8.56 -33.82
C GLU A 428 34.09 -7.59 -35.00
N ASN A 429 34.71 -6.41 -34.84
CA ASN A 429 34.86 -5.42 -35.93
C ASN A 429 35.96 -5.79 -36.96
N ALA A 430 36.90 -6.66 -36.58
CA ALA A 430 37.98 -7.12 -37.48
C ALA A 430 37.58 -8.38 -38.28
N GLY A 431 36.49 -9.04 -37.95
CA GLY A 431 36.03 -10.31 -38.52
C GLY A 431 34.79 -10.18 -39.39
N THR A 432 34.88 -9.50 -40.55
CA THR A 432 33.92 -9.72 -41.66
C THR A 432 34.34 -10.99 -42.39
N GLY A 433 33.85 -12.13 -41.97
CA GLY A 433 34.06 -13.41 -42.70
C GLY A 433 33.78 -14.61 -41.83
N GLU A 434 32.68 -15.29 -42.20
CA GLU A 434 32.31 -16.65 -41.82
C GLU A 434 31.87 -16.91 -40.38
N ALA A 435 30.56 -17.14 -40.23
CA ALA A 435 29.91 -17.72 -39.07
C ALA A 435 30.41 -19.11 -38.77
N GLN A 436 31.35 -19.29 -37.88
CA GLN A 436 31.63 -20.59 -37.24
C GLN A 436 31.12 -20.59 -35.83
N GLY A 437 30.24 -21.58 -35.57
CA GLY A 437 29.51 -21.77 -34.35
C GLY A 437 30.37 -21.75 -33.08
N PHE A 438 29.97 -20.93 -32.16
CA PHE A 438 30.44 -20.92 -30.79
C PHE A 438 29.99 -22.22 -30.11
N ARG A 439 30.94 -23.11 -29.87
CA ARG A 439 30.78 -24.22 -28.91
C ARG A 439 30.72 -23.60 -27.51
N GLN A 440 29.57 -23.74 -26.90
CA GLN A 440 29.37 -23.46 -25.48
C GLN A 440 30.42 -24.20 -24.63
N ASP A 441 31.17 -23.42 -23.89
CA ASP A 441 31.99 -23.98 -22.80
C ASP A 441 31.05 -24.23 -21.60
N GLN A 442 30.39 -25.39 -21.61
CA GLN A 442 29.36 -25.77 -20.64
C GLN A 442 29.88 -26.14 -19.26
N ASN A 443 31.17 -25.96 -18.98
CA ASN A 443 31.83 -26.54 -17.82
C ASN A 443 32.45 -25.51 -16.84
N ARG A 444 31.97 -24.26 -16.80
CA ARG A 444 32.31 -23.36 -15.68
C ARG A 444 31.17 -23.33 -14.67
N PRO A 445 31.48 -23.53 -13.38
CA PRO A 445 30.46 -23.41 -12.33
C PRO A 445 29.82 -22.01 -12.34
N GLU A 446 28.51 -21.96 -12.24
CA GLU A 446 27.70 -20.73 -12.23
C GLU A 446 28.08 -19.69 -11.15
N ALA A 447 28.95 -20.09 -10.18
CA ALA A 447 29.31 -19.29 -9.01
C ALA A 447 30.27 -18.10 -9.28
N GLU A 448 30.82 -17.94 -10.51
CA GLU A 448 31.84 -16.92 -10.78
C GLU A 448 31.47 -15.83 -11.76
N ARG A 449 30.17 -15.59 -11.97
CA ARG A 449 29.74 -14.61 -12.97
C ARG A 449 29.39 -13.29 -12.29
N GLN A 450 30.19 -12.25 -12.50
CA GLN A 450 30.03 -10.95 -11.85
C GLN A 450 29.02 -10.05 -12.57
N ILE A 451 28.03 -9.53 -11.84
CA ILE A 451 27.04 -8.57 -12.31
C ILE A 451 27.51 -7.16 -11.96
N LEU A 452 27.58 -6.29 -12.96
CA LEU A 452 27.66 -4.87 -12.74
C LEU A 452 26.26 -4.34 -12.41
N ILE A 453 26.06 -3.91 -11.17
CA ILE A 453 24.82 -3.22 -10.80
C ILE A 453 25.05 -1.74 -11.12
N PRO A 454 24.39 -1.21 -12.14
CA PRO A 454 24.60 0.18 -12.54
C PRO A 454 23.94 1.14 -11.57
N ARG A 455 24.44 2.34 -11.48
CA ARG A 455 23.77 3.54 -10.95
C ARG A 455 22.91 4.11 -12.05
N GLU A 456 21.72 4.45 -11.69
CA GLU A 456 20.82 5.09 -12.60
C GLU A 456 21.14 6.60 -12.65
N ASN A 457 21.78 7.05 -13.69
CA ASN A 457 22.06 8.46 -13.95
C ASN A 457 20.86 9.12 -14.63
N TYR A 458 19.70 9.08 -14.01
CA TYR A 458 18.47 9.68 -14.54
C TYR A 458 18.60 11.18 -14.83
N ASP A 459 19.49 11.85 -14.12
CA ASP A 459 19.65 13.30 -14.24
C ASP A 459 20.55 13.74 -15.41
N THR A 460 21.45 12.87 -15.87
CA THR A 460 22.49 13.27 -16.82
C THR A 460 22.61 12.42 -18.09
N GLN A 461 22.04 11.20 -18.08
CA GLN A 461 22.20 10.29 -19.20
C GLN A 461 21.12 10.49 -20.27
N GLU A 462 21.51 10.90 -21.47
CA GLU A 462 20.65 10.92 -22.65
C GLU A 462 20.72 9.59 -23.37
N TYR A 463 19.60 8.88 -23.42
CA TYR A 463 19.44 7.65 -24.18
C TYR A 463 18.03 7.57 -24.76
N ALA A 464 17.89 7.10 -25.97
CA ALA A 464 16.59 6.74 -26.54
C ALA A 464 16.66 5.34 -27.14
N ALA A 465 15.71 4.49 -26.76
CA ALA A 465 15.61 3.16 -27.33
C ALA A 465 15.38 3.23 -28.85
N PRO A 466 16.15 2.48 -29.66
CA PRO A 466 15.98 2.51 -31.10
C PRO A 466 14.64 1.91 -31.52
N VAL A 467 13.95 2.58 -32.43
CA VAL A 467 12.72 2.04 -33.05
C VAL A 467 13.13 1.07 -34.17
N ARG A 468 12.71 -0.18 -34.07
CA ARG A 468 12.96 -1.22 -35.08
C ARG A 468 11.64 -1.83 -35.54
N GLN A 469 11.28 -1.64 -36.78
CA GLN A 469 10.08 -2.21 -37.37
C GLN A 469 10.10 -3.72 -37.21
N ARG A 470 9.05 -4.30 -36.58
CA ARG A 470 8.98 -5.75 -36.30
C ARG A 470 8.44 -6.55 -37.47
N ASP A 471 7.25 -6.22 -37.94
CA ASP A 471 6.64 -6.91 -39.07
C ASP A 471 5.70 -5.95 -39.80
N PRO A 472 6.18 -5.35 -40.90
CA PRO A 472 5.38 -4.40 -41.69
C PRO A 472 4.22 -5.09 -42.45
N ASN A 473 4.27 -6.41 -42.64
CA ASN A 473 3.33 -7.15 -43.46
C ASN A 473 2.22 -7.82 -42.64
N SER A 474 2.31 -7.80 -41.29
CA SER A 474 1.25 -8.40 -40.45
C SER A 474 -0.06 -7.62 -40.59
N VAL A 475 -1.16 -8.35 -40.65
CA VAL A 475 -2.51 -7.75 -40.74
C VAL A 475 -2.99 -7.40 -39.33
N ALA A 476 -3.51 -6.18 -39.16
CA ALA A 476 -4.18 -5.76 -37.94
C ALA A 476 -5.62 -6.33 -37.95
N ASP A 477 -5.78 -7.55 -37.46
CA ASP A 477 -7.05 -8.28 -37.38
C ASP A 477 -7.39 -8.68 -35.94
N LEU A 478 -8.61 -9.13 -35.72
CA LEU A 478 -9.00 -9.69 -34.43
C LEU A 478 -8.31 -11.04 -34.21
N PRO A 479 -7.83 -11.34 -32.99
CA PRO A 479 -7.27 -12.67 -32.72
C PRO A 479 -8.33 -13.75 -32.85
N ARG A 480 -7.96 -14.89 -33.47
CA ARG A 480 -8.87 -16.01 -33.71
C ARG A 480 -9.40 -16.67 -32.45
N SER A 481 -8.60 -16.62 -31.40
CA SER A 481 -8.92 -17.20 -30.10
C SER A 481 -9.86 -16.31 -29.23
N LEU A 482 -10.23 -15.12 -29.72
CA LEU A 482 -11.06 -14.19 -28.91
C LEU A 482 -12.55 -14.58 -29.01
N ARG A 483 -13.16 -14.84 -27.83
CA ARG A 483 -14.60 -15.17 -27.71
C ARG A 483 -15.48 -13.94 -27.56
N THR A 484 -15.00 -12.94 -26.86
CA THR A 484 -15.80 -11.77 -26.48
C THR A 484 -15.76 -10.73 -27.59
N PRO A 485 -16.91 -10.29 -28.10
CA PRO A 485 -16.95 -9.19 -29.05
C PRO A 485 -16.46 -7.89 -28.40
N LEU A 486 -15.56 -7.20 -29.07
CA LEU A 486 -15.02 -5.93 -28.60
C LEU A 486 -15.95 -4.77 -28.93
N HIS A 487 -16.12 -3.84 -28.00
CA HIS A 487 -16.74 -2.55 -28.28
C HIS A 487 -15.88 -1.70 -29.24
N PRO A 488 -16.46 -0.72 -29.99
CA PRO A 488 -15.71 0.08 -30.96
C PRO A 488 -14.42 0.68 -30.39
N HIS A 489 -14.48 1.33 -29.22
CA HIS A 489 -13.29 1.90 -28.59
C HIS A 489 -12.25 0.84 -28.19
N GLN A 490 -12.65 -0.39 -27.89
CA GLN A 490 -11.72 -1.50 -27.59
C GLN A 490 -11.05 -2.01 -28.87
N GLN A 491 -11.77 -2.03 -29.99
CA GLN A 491 -11.21 -2.35 -31.31
C GLN A 491 -10.18 -1.29 -31.72
N ASP A 492 -10.49 0.00 -31.52
CA ASP A 492 -9.54 1.10 -31.78
C ASP A 492 -8.28 0.97 -30.91
N GLY A 493 -8.45 0.61 -29.60
CA GLY A 493 -7.35 0.38 -28.68
C GLY A 493 -6.48 -0.82 -29.07
N LEU A 494 -7.09 -1.90 -29.56
CA LEU A 494 -6.39 -3.05 -30.09
C LEU A 494 -5.59 -2.67 -31.36
N ALA A 495 -6.23 -1.98 -32.31
CA ALA A 495 -5.59 -1.54 -33.55
C ALA A 495 -4.40 -0.62 -33.28
N TRP A 496 -4.54 0.32 -32.31
CA TRP A 496 -3.43 1.18 -31.87
C TRP A 496 -2.26 0.36 -31.29
N ALA A 497 -2.51 -0.61 -30.43
CA ALA A 497 -1.47 -1.44 -29.85
C ALA A 497 -0.77 -2.33 -30.91
N GLN A 498 -1.53 -2.86 -31.88
CA GLN A 498 -1.00 -3.61 -33.00
C GLN A 498 -0.09 -2.75 -33.88
N GLU A 499 -0.50 -1.52 -34.20
CA GLU A 499 0.29 -0.59 -34.99
C GLU A 499 1.55 -0.12 -34.25
N ALA A 500 1.46 0.14 -32.95
CA ALA A 500 2.61 0.46 -32.11
C ALA A 500 3.64 -0.68 -32.08
N TRP A 501 3.19 -1.91 -31.96
CA TRP A 501 4.08 -3.08 -32.01
C TRP A 501 4.72 -3.26 -33.41
N ARG A 502 3.93 -3.14 -34.47
CA ARG A 502 4.39 -3.27 -35.87
C ARG A 502 5.42 -2.20 -36.23
N SER A 503 5.18 -0.96 -35.84
CA SER A 503 6.07 0.18 -36.10
C SER A 503 7.39 0.09 -35.32
N GLY A 504 7.48 -0.84 -34.33
CA GLY A 504 8.70 -1.11 -33.57
C GLY A 504 8.88 -0.28 -32.31
N LEU A 505 7.82 0.35 -31.79
CA LEU A 505 7.90 1.01 -30.49
C LEU A 505 8.33 0.00 -29.41
N PRO A 506 9.22 0.37 -28.47
CA PRO A 506 9.65 -0.52 -27.40
C PRO A 506 8.56 -0.76 -26.35
N GLY A 507 7.58 0.14 -26.25
CA GLY A 507 6.46 -0.02 -25.34
C GLY A 507 5.38 1.04 -25.51
N ILE A 508 4.26 0.82 -24.81
CA ILE A 508 3.06 1.66 -24.86
C ILE A 508 2.43 1.83 -23.48
N LEU A 509 1.73 2.94 -23.30
CA LEU A 509 0.94 3.26 -22.09
C LEU A 509 -0.56 3.31 -22.42
N ASN A 510 -1.34 2.34 -21.96
CA ASN A 510 -2.80 2.45 -21.98
C ASN A 510 -3.29 3.14 -20.71
N ALA A 511 -3.56 4.45 -20.84
CA ALA A 511 -4.06 5.33 -19.79
C ALA A 511 -5.56 5.63 -19.93
N ASP A 512 -6.32 4.74 -20.57
CA ASP A 512 -7.79 4.82 -20.65
C ASP A 512 -8.41 4.89 -19.24
N GLU A 513 -9.47 5.67 -19.09
CA GLU A 513 -10.21 5.76 -17.83
C GLU A 513 -10.62 4.37 -17.34
N GLN A 514 -10.64 4.17 -16.02
CA GLN A 514 -11.00 2.88 -15.43
C GLN A 514 -12.39 2.42 -15.87
N GLY A 515 -12.55 1.12 -16.18
CA GLY A 515 -13.83 0.55 -16.66
C GLY A 515 -14.05 0.57 -18.17
N LEU A 516 -13.10 1.08 -18.97
CA LEU A 516 -13.10 0.98 -20.44
C LEU A 516 -12.57 -0.36 -20.98
N GLY A 517 -12.17 -1.28 -20.08
CA GLY A 517 -11.74 -2.64 -20.46
C GLY A 517 -10.28 -2.73 -20.90
N LYS A 518 -9.36 -2.00 -20.27
CA LYS A 518 -7.90 -2.07 -20.52
C LYS A 518 -7.36 -3.51 -20.50
N THR A 519 -7.79 -4.31 -19.52
CA THR A 519 -7.37 -5.73 -19.41
C THR A 519 -7.80 -6.54 -20.61
N LEU A 520 -9.05 -6.41 -21.07
CA LEU A 520 -9.56 -7.10 -22.26
C LEU A 520 -8.83 -6.66 -23.53
N GLN A 521 -8.60 -5.35 -23.72
CA GLN A 521 -7.81 -4.82 -24.83
C GLN A 521 -6.39 -5.43 -24.84
N THR A 522 -5.76 -5.52 -23.67
CA THR A 522 -4.42 -6.11 -23.53
C THR A 522 -4.42 -7.61 -23.78
N ILE A 523 -5.38 -8.36 -23.23
CA ILE A 523 -5.53 -9.81 -23.49
C ILE A 523 -5.73 -10.06 -24.98
N SER A 524 -6.57 -9.26 -25.65
CA SER A 524 -6.80 -9.37 -27.09
C SER A 524 -5.51 -9.09 -27.89
N PHE A 525 -4.75 -8.05 -27.51
CA PHE A 525 -3.46 -7.76 -28.14
C PHE A 525 -2.45 -8.90 -27.93
N LEU A 526 -2.33 -9.42 -26.70
CA LEU A 526 -1.41 -10.53 -26.41
C LEU A 526 -1.78 -11.80 -27.18
N ALA A 527 -3.06 -12.11 -27.29
CA ALA A 527 -3.54 -13.24 -28.09
C ALA A 527 -3.16 -13.08 -29.57
N TRP A 528 -3.43 -11.91 -30.17
CA TRP A 528 -3.04 -11.58 -31.54
C TRP A 528 -1.52 -11.66 -31.73
N MET A 529 -0.74 -11.06 -30.86
CA MET A 529 0.72 -11.09 -30.93
C MET A 529 1.25 -12.53 -30.90
N LYS A 530 0.72 -13.39 -30.00
CA LYS A 530 1.12 -14.80 -29.90
C LYS A 530 0.78 -15.60 -31.17
N GLU A 531 -0.36 -15.34 -31.79
CA GLU A 531 -0.71 -15.93 -33.10
C GLU A 531 0.29 -15.52 -34.17
N ARG A 532 0.70 -14.23 -34.22
CA ARG A 532 1.74 -13.75 -35.18
C ARG A 532 3.09 -14.38 -34.90
N LEU A 533 3.52 -14.46 -33.64
CA LEU A 533 4.78 -15.12 -33.27
C LEU A 533 4.79 -16.60 -33.63
N ALA A 534 3.66 -17.30 -33.52
CA ALA A 534 3.52 -18.69 -33.95
C ALA A 534 3.65 -18.84 -35.46
N GLU A 535 3.22 -17.85 -36.24
CA GLU A 535 3.37 -17.80 -37.72
C GLU A 535 4.78 -17.36 -38.16
N GLY A 536 5.66 -17.01 -37.24
CA GLY A 536 7.05 -16.62 -37.52
C GLY A 536 7.27 -15.12 -37.66
N ALA A 537 6.26 -14.29 -37.32
CA ALA A 537 6.41 -12.84 -37.29
C ALA A 537 7.21 -12.38 -36.04
N GLY A 538 8.10 -11.42 -36.24
CA GLY A 538 8.88 -10.81 -35.16
C GLY A 538 10.06 -11.61 -34.62
N PRO A 539 10.95 -10.94 -33.88
CA PRO A 539 12.21 -11.52 -33.43
C PRO A 539 12.05 -12.41 -32.17
N ALA A 540 11.00 -12.20 -31.34
CA ALA A 540 10.90 -12.80 -30.02
C ALA A 540 9.89 -13.95 -29.96
N ARG A 541 10.37 -15.13 -29.54
CA ARG A 541 9.51 -16.29 -29.24
C ARG A 541 9.52 -16.65 -27.75
N GLY A 542 9.74 -15.67 -26.90
CA GLY A 542 9.71 -15.82 -25.44
C GLY A 542 8.30 -15.85 -24.86
N PRO A 543 8.17 -16.14 -23.57
CA PRO A 543 6.88 -16.09 -22.87
C PRO A 543 6.40 -14.63 -22.72
N VAL A 544 5.14 -14.48 -22.30
CA VAL A 544 4.60 -13.20 -21.82
C VAL A 544 4.74 -13.15 -20.31
N LEU A 545 5.17 -12.01 -19.75
CA LEU A 545 5.15 -11.72 -18.31
C LEU A 545 4.05 -10.72 -18.00
N VAL A 546 3.20 -11.03 -17.02
CA VAL A 546 2.22 -10.09 -16.45
C VAL A 546 2.60 -9.81 -15.00
N VAL A 547 2.86 -8.55 -14.70
CA VAL A 547 3.15 -8.05 -13.35
C VAL A 547 1.96 -7.24 -12.88
N ALA A 548 1.33 -7.65 -11.80
CA ALA A 548 0.11 -7.03 -11.29
C ALA A 548 0.10 -6.99 -9.75
N PRO A 549 -0.68 -6.07 -9.14
CA PRO A 549 -0.96 -6.15 -7.72
C PRO A 549 -1.57 -7.50 -7.33
N THR A 550 -1.24 -8.00 -6.13
CA THR A 550 -1.68 -9.32 -5.62
C THR A 550 -3.20 -9.52 -5.74
N SER A 551 -3.97 -8.49 -5.52
CA SER A 551 -5.43 -8.51 -5.62
C SER A 551 -5.99 -8.71 -7.04
N LEU A 552 -5.17 -8.53 -8.08
CA LEU A 552 -5.58 -8.66 -9.48
C LEU A 552 -5.13 -9.98 -10.11
N LEU A 553 -4.31 -10.80 -9.44
CA LEU A 553 -3.75 -12.03 -10.00
C LEU A 553 -4.84 -13.02 -10.44
N GLU A 554 -5.77 -13.35 -9.54
CA GLU A 554 -6.89 -14.24 -9.88
C GLU A 554 -7.81 -13.61 -10.94
N THR A 555 -7.98 -12.30 -10.93
CA THR A 555 -8.75 -11.58 -11.95
C THR A 555 -8.13 -11.78 -13.33
N TRP A 556 -6.80 -11.66 -13.46
CA TRP A 556 -6.10 -11.90 -14.73
C TRP A 556 -6.33 -13.33 -15.26
N GLU A 557 -6.22 -14.35 -14.41
CA GLU A 557 -6.48 -15.73 -14.80
C GLU A 557 -7.92 -15.94 -15.28
N ASN A 558 -8.87 -15.41 -14.51
CA ASN A 558 -10.30 -15.51 -14.82
C ASN A 558 -10.67 -14.77 -16.11
N GLU A 559 -10.11 -13.57 -16.34
CA GLU A 559 -10.35 -12.78 -17.55
C GLU A 559 -9.75 -13.48 -18.79
N VAL A 560 -8.54 -14.03 -18.71
CA VAL A 560 -7.94 -14.83 -19.81
C VAL A 560 -8.84 -16.03 -20.14
N ASN A 561 -9.29 -16.79 -19.16
CA ASN A 561 -10.15 -17.96 -19.35
C ASN A 561 -11.55 -17.59 -19.87
N ARG A 562 -12.06 -16.43 -19.49
CA ARG A 562 -13.38 -15.92 -19.91
C ARG A 562 -13.39 -15.45 -21.36
N HIS A 563 -12.34 -14.74 -21.77
CA HIS A 563 -12.33 -14.00 -23.02
C HIS A 563 -11.65 -14.75 -24.18
N LEU A 564 -10.81 -15.74 -23.87
CA LEU A 564 -10.12 -16.52 -24.89
C LEU A 564 -10.59 -17.98 -24.94
N GLU A 565 -10.55 -18.57 -26.13
CA GLU A 565 -10.67 -20.02 -26.31
C GLU A 565 -9.44 -20.72 -25.72
N GLN A 566 -9.67 -21.90 -25.13
CA GLN A 566 -8.56 -22.71 -24.62
C GLN A 566 -7.57 -23.08 -25.74
N PRO A 567 -6.27 -22.97 -25.51
CA PRO A 567 -5.58 -22.85 -24.21
C PRO A 567 -5.35 -21.40 -23.73
N GLY A 568 -6.12 -20.41 -24.13
CA GLY A 568 -5.95 -19.03 -23.72
C GLY A 568 -4.60 -18.43 -24.15
N LEU A 569 -3.87 -17.81 -23.24
CA LEU A 569 -2.49 -17.37 -23.48
C LEU A 569 -1.46 -18.51 -23.37
N GLY A 570 -1.90 -19.77 -23.30
CA GLY A 570 -1.05 -20.96 -23.19
C GLY A 570 -0.78 -21.39 -21.75
N ALA A 571 0.29 -22.15 -21.52
CA ALA A 571 0.61 -22.67 -20.19
C ALA A 571 0.99 -21.54 -19.21
N LEU A 572 0.28 -21.49 -18.08
CA LEU A 572 0.52 -20.51 -17.01
C LEU A 572 1.59 -21.00 -16.04
N ILE A 573 2.56 -20.13 -15.75
CA ILE A 573 3.52 -20.28 -14.65
C ILE A 573 3.15 -19.24 -13.59
N ARG A 574 2.70 -19.71 -12.42
CA ARG A 574 2.35 -18.84 -11.29
C ARG A 574 3.61 -18.57 -10.46
N LEU A 575 4.03 -17.31 -10.43
CA LEU A 575 5.15 -16.82 -9.62
C LEU A 575 4.62 -16.08 -8.37
N TYR A 576 3.71 -16.72 -7.65
CA TYR A 576 3.15 -16.23 -6.40
C TYR A 576 2.56 -17.40 -5.60
N GLY A 577 2.38 -17.22 -4.29
CA GLY A 577 1.78 -18.21 -3.40
C GLY A 577 2.46 -19.58 -3.43
N ALA A 578 1.67 -20.64 -3.36
CA ALA A 578 2.16 -22.02 -3.39
C ALA A 578 2.83 -22.38 -4.73
N GLY A 579 2.40 -21.75 -5.85
CA GLY A 579 3.05 -21.92 -7.16
C GLY A 579 4.51 -21.48 -7.15
N LEU A 580 4.81 -20.32 -6.56
CA LEU A 580 6.18 -19.84 -6.37
C LEU A 580 6.97 -20.76 -5.42
N ALA A 581 6.35 -21.17 -4.29
CA ALA A 581 7.00 -22.06 -3.33
C ALA A 581 7.45 -23.39 -3.96
N ALA A 582 6.64 -23.93 -4.88
CA ALA A 582 6.95 -25.17 -5.60
C ALA A 582 8.12 -25.02 -6.60
N LEU A 583 8.38 -23.81 -7.10
CA LEU A 583 9.46 -23.53 -8.05
C LEU A 583 10.80 -23.23 -7.41
N ARG A 584 10.84 -23.00 -6.09
CA ARG A 584 12.09 -22.72 -5.37
C ARG A 584 12.96 -23.97 -5.30
N ARG A 585 14.25 -23.86 -5.65
CA ARG A 585 15.24 -24.94 -5.55
C ARG A 585 16.08 -24.76 -4.29
N GLY A 586 16.23 -25.85 -3.53
CA GLY A 586 17.11 -25.97 -2.38
C GLY A 586 16.39 -25.92 -1.03
N PRO A 587 16.99 -26.51 0.02
CA PRO A 587 16.44 -26.41 1.37
C PRO A 587 16.58 -24.96 1.86
N VAL A 588 15.49 -24.42 2.36
CA VAL A 588 15.46 -23.18 3.12
C VAL A 588 16.16 -23.46 4.45
N GLY A 589 17.40 -23.03 4.60
CA GLY A 589 18.15 -23.20 5.84
C GLY A 589 19.34 -22.25 5.95
N PRO A 590 19.72 -21.86 7.18
CA PRO A 590 20.80 -20.91 7.41
C PRO A 590 22.19 -21.37 6.94
N ASP A 591 22.36 -22.65 6.61
CA ASP A 591 23.64 -23.23 6.24
C ASP A 591 23.97 -23.23 4.74
N ASN A 592 23.06 -22.72 3.89
CA ASN A 592 23.29 -22.63 2.44
C ASN A 592 23.77 -21.25 1.99
N ALA A 593 24.78 -20.73 2.63
CA ALA A 593 25.50 -19.53 2.23
C ALA A 593 26.18 -19.76 0.87
N GLY A 594 25.58 -19.31 -0.21
CA GLY A 594 26.22 -19.33 -1.54
C GLY A 594 25.30 -19.61 -2.72
N VAL A 595 24.09 -20.12 -2.51
CA VAL A 595 23.12 -20.37 -3.60
C VAL A 595 22.22 -19.13 -3.75
N GLU A 596 22.35 -18.44 -4.88
CA GLU A 596 21.35 -17.44 -5.30
C GLU A 596 19.96 -18.06 -5.26
N GLN A 597 18.95 -17.31 -4.83
CA GLN A 597 17.56 -17.80 -4.87
C GLN A 597 17.24 -18.27 -6.30
N GLN A 598 17.21 -19.56 -6.51
CA GLN A 598 17.00 -20.16 -7.80
C GLN A 598 15.55 -20.63 -7.93
N LEU A 599 14.95 -20.27 -9.05
CA LEU A 599 13.66 -20.81 -9.48
C LEU A 599 13.90 -22.00 -10.43
N ASP A 600 13.17 -23.08 -10.23
CA ASP A 600 13.13 -24.18 -11.23
C ASP A 600 12.31 -23.79 -12.45
N LEU A 601 12.93 -23.10 -13.36
CA LEU A 601 12.35 -22.71 -14.65
C LEU A 601 12.77 -23.66 -15.79
N SER A 602 13.24 -24.89 -15.46
CA SER A 602 13.70 -25.90 -16.43
C SER A 602 12.69 -26.13 -17.58
N PRO A 603 11.36 -26.26 -17.31
CA PRO A 603 10.39 -26.42 -18.40
C PRO A 603 10.35 -25.21 -19.36
N LEU A 604 10.53 -24.00 -18.82
CA LEU A 604 10.59 -22.77 -19.60
C LEU A 604 11.89 -22.70 -20.42
N HIS A 605 13.03 -23.01 -19.80
CA HIS A 605 14.31 -23.05 -20.53
C HIS A 605 14.31 -24.07 -21.66
N THR A 606 13.70 -25.24 -21.47
CA THR A 606 13.48 -26.21 -22.53
C THR A 606 12.61 -25.65 -23.64
N ALA A 607 11.50 -25.00 -23.28
CA ALA A 607 10.60 -24.37 -24.25
C ALA A 607 11.27 -23.21 -25.03
N LEU A 608 12.17 -22.46 -24.38
CA LEU A 608 12.97 -21.41 -25.04
C LEU A 608 13.93 -22.02 -26.05
N ALA A 609 14.68 -23.08 -25.67
CA ALA A 609 15.61 -23.78 -26.55
C ALA A 609 14.91 -24.39 -27.79
N GLU A 610 13.68 -24.87 -27.63
CA GLU A 610 12.84 -25.42 -28.70
C GLU A 610 12.02 -24.37 -29.47
N GLY A 611 12.15 -23.09 -29.17
CA GLY A 611 11.40 -21.99 -29.80
C GLY A 611 9.87 -22.01 -29.52
N ARG A 612 9.45 -22.69 -28.45
CA ARG A 612 8.02 -22.87 -28.07
C ARG A 612 7.58 -22.00 -26.87
N ALA A 613 8.48 -21.22 -26.29
CA ALA A 613 8.17 -20.44 -25.08
C ALA A 613 7.07 -19.37 -25.27
N HIS A 614 6.83 -18.91 -26.51
CA HIS A 614 5.69 -18.04 -26.84
C HIS A 614 4.32 -18.67 -26.51
N ARG A 615 4.25 -20.00 -26.27
CA ARG A 615 3.04 -20.72 -25.83
C ARG A 615 2.87 -20.73 -24.32
N MET A 616 3.70 -19.97 -23.59
CA MET A 616 3.66 -19.86 -22.13
C MET A 616 3.44 -18.40 -21.71
N TRP A 617 2.91 -18.22 -20.52
CA TRP A 617 2.85 -16.91 -19.87
C TRP A 617 3.09 -17.04 -18.38
N MET A 618 3.58 -15.99 -17.77
CA MET A 618 3.94 -15.93 -16.36
C MET A 618 3.15 -14.83 -15.70
N LEU A 619 2.68 -15.07 -14.49
CA LEU A 619 1.93 -14.12 -13.69
C LEU A 619 2.61 -13.93 -12.34
N THR A 620 2.88 -12.68 -11.97
CA THR A 620 3.67 -12.34 -10.78
C THR A 620 3.23 -11.02 -10.15
N THR A 621 3.73 -10.74 -8.93
CA THR A 621 3.59 -9.44 -8.26
C THR A 621 4.83 -8.57 -8.47
N TYR A 622 4.70 -7.26 -8.23
CA TYR A 622 5.84 -6.33 -8.22
C TYR A 622 6.89 -6.75 -7.20
N GLN A 623 6.48 -7.19 -6.01
CA GLN A 623 7.39 -7.66 -4.97
C GLN A 623 8.14 -8.93 -5.40
N THR A 624 7.46 -9.92 -5.95
CA THR A 624 8.09 -11.16 -6.43
C THR A 624 9.03 -10.88 -7.60
N MET A 625 8.65 -10.02 -8.55
CA MET A 625 9.53 -9.57 -9.62
C MET A 625 10.82 -8.95 -9.07
N THR A 626 10.71 -8.10 -8.05
CA THR A 626 11.86 -7.48 -7.39
C THR A 626 12.74 -8.51 -6.71
N ASN A 627 12.16 -9.44 -5.96
CA ASN A 627 12.89 -10.48 -5.24
C ASN A 627 13.64 -11.45 -6.16
N TYR A 628 13.08 -11.74 -7.33
CA TYR A 628 13.65 -12.68 -8.31
C TYR A 628 14.09 -11.99 -9.61
N GLN A 629 14.53 -10.74 -9.51
CA GLN A 629 14.92 -9.93 -10.69
C GLN A 629 16.03 -10.58 -11.53
N ILE A 630 16.97 -11.29 -10.91
CA ILE A 630 18.10 -11.93 -11.61
C ILE A 630 17.61 -13.08 -12.50
N PRO A 631 16.98 -14.16 -11.97
CA PRO A 631 16.50 -15.25 -12.82
C PRO A 631 15.44 -14.80 -13.85
N LEU A 632 14.60 -13.81 -13.50
CA LEU A 632 13.60 -13.28 -14.42
C LEU A 632 14.21 -12.38 -15.50
N GLY A 633 15.21 -11.56 -15.17
CA GLY A 633 15.91 -10.70 -16.14
C GLY A 633 16.66 -11.49 -17.22
N CYS A 634 17.01 -12.76 -16.95
CA CYS A 634 17.64 -13.66 -17.93
C CYS A 634 16.65 -14.22 -18.96
N ILE A 635 15.34 -14.06 -18.78
CA ILE A 635 14.32 -14.59 -19.69
C ILE A 635 14.01 -13.55 -20.77
N PRO A 636 14.09 -13.89 -22.07
CA PRO A 636 13.68 -13.01 -23.17
C PRO A 636 12.15 -13.03 -23.31
N PHE A 637 11.48 -12.06 -22.71
CA PHE A 637 10.03 -11.95 -22.82
C PHE A 637 9.60 -11.36 -24.18
N SER A 638 8.62 -11.96 -24.83
CA SER A 638 7.98 -11.37 -26.03
C SER A 638 7.20 -10.10 -25.68
N ALA A 639 6.55 -10.09 -24.52
CA ALA A 639 5.93 -8.89 -23.98
C ALA A 639 5.95 -8.92 -22.43
N ILE A 640 6.01 -7.73 -21.84
CA ILE A 640 5.83 -7.53 -20.39
C ILE A 640 4.68 -6.57 -20.19
N VAL A 641 3.71 -6.96 -19.39
CA VAL A 641 2.57 -6.13 -18.97
C VAL A 641 2.77 -5.70 -17.53
N PHE A 642 2.71 -4.41 -17.28
CA PHE A 642 2.70 -3.81 -15.95
C PHE A 642 1.30 -3.26 -15.66
N ASP A 643 0.50 -4.00 -14.91
CA ASP A 643 -0.84 -3.55 -14.51
C ASP A 643 -0.77 -2.68 -13.26
N GLU A 644 -1.52 -1.57 -13.24
CA GLU A 644 -1.39 -0.50 -12.26
C GLU A 644 0.07 0.00 -12.16
N ILE A 645 0.65 0.34 -13.33
CA ILE A 645 2.08 0.70 -13.48
C ILE A 645 2.54 1.87 -12.60
N GLN A 646 1.61 2.68 -12.06
CA GLN A 646 1.96 3.72 -11.08
C GLN A 646 2.65 3.15 -9.81
N ALA A 647 2.65 1.84 -9.60
CA ALA A 647 3.50 1.18 -8.61
C ALA A 647 5.00 1.46 -8.84
N LEU A 648 5.40 1.80 -10.08
CA LEU A 648 6.79 2.12 -10.48
C LEU A 648 7.06 3.63 -10.63
N LYS A 649 6.19 4.50 -10.13
CA LYS A 649 6.29 5.96 -10.27
C LYS A 649 7.51 6.59 -9.61
N ASN A 650 8.13 5.89 -8.66
CA ASN A 650 9.37 6.36 -8.02
C ASN A 650 10.57 5.64 -8.66
N PRO A 651 11.38 6.33 -9.49
CA PRO A 651 12.50 5.71 -10.21
C PRO A 651 13.62 5.19 -9.31
N GLY A 652 13.75 5.72 -8.08
CA GLY A 652 14.79 5.31 -7.13
C GLY A 652 14.48 4.04 -6.33
N THR A 653 13.38 3.33 -6.61
CA THR A 653 13.02 2.11 -5.87
C THR A 653 13.62 0.84 -6.49
N LEU A 654 13.83 -0.19 -5.67
CA LEU A 654 14.26 -1.51 -6.16
C LEU A 654 13.27 -2.10 -7.17
N ALA A 655 11.98 -1.86 -6.99
CA ALA A 655 10.94 -2.33 -7.92
C ALA A 655 11.08 -1.67 -9.30
N ALA A 656 11.35 -0.36 -9.35
CA ALA A 656 11.60 0.35 -10.61
C ALA A 656 12.88 -0.14 -11.28
N GLY A 657 13.97 -0.35 -10.51
CA GLY A 657 15.21 -0.94 -11.01
C GLY A 657 15.01 -2.35 -11.54
N ALA A 658 14.27 -3.21 -10.79
CA ALA A 658 13.94 -4.56 -11.23
C ALA A 658 13.11 -4.59 -12.51
N ALA A 659 12.09 -3.72 -12.63
CA ALA A 659 11.28 -3.61 -13.84
C ALA A 659 12.12 -3.21 -15.07
N LYS A 660 13.07 -2.30 -14.88
CA LYS A 660 14.05 -1.93 -15.94
C LYS A 660 14.95 -3.08 -16.36
N ALA A 661 15.38 -3.91 -15.40
CA ALA A 661 16.24 -5.06 -15.64
C ALA A 661 15.55 -6.20 -16.40
N MET A 662 14.21 -6.23 -16.46
CA MET A 662 13.48 -7.24 -17.21
C MET A 662 13.75 -7.13 -18.71
N ASN A 663 14.07 -8.26 -19.33
CA ASN A 663 14.37 -8.32 -20.76
C ASN A 663 13.09 -8.56 -21.58
N GLY A 664 12.42 -7.48 -21.98
CA GLY A 664 11.18 -7.54 -22.75
C GLY A 664 11.30 -6.85 -24.11
N ASP A 665 10.84 -7.53 -25.18
CA ASP A 665 10.80 -6.93 -26.53
C ASP A 665 9.74 -5.83 -26.64
N PHE A 666 8.60 -6.01 -26.00
CA PHE A 666 7.53 -5.03 -25.98
C PHE A 666 6.96 -4.86 -24.56
N ARG A 667 6.82 -3.61 -24.11
CA ARG A 667 6.35 -3.29 -22.76
C ARG A 667 5.00 -2.60 -22.79
N ILE A 668 4.08 -3.00 -21.95
CA ILE A 668 2.72 -2.46 -21.89
C ILE A 668 2.46 -1.99 -20.46
N GLY A 669 2.24 -0.70 -20.29
CA GLY A 669 1.79 -0.12 -19.03
C GLY A 669 0.28 0.10 -19.02
N LEU A 670 -0.39 -0.29 -17.94
CA LEU A 670 -1.82 -0.06 -17.73
C LEU A 670 -2.01 0.80 -16.49
N THR A 671 -2.73 1.90 -16.62
CA THR A 671 -3.14 2.75 -15.49
C THR A 671 -4.40 3.54 -15.83
N GLY A 672 -5.21 3.86 -14.85
CA GLY A 672 -6.29 4.85 -15.00
C GLY A 672 -5.85 6.28 -14.61
N THR A 673 -4.69 6.40 -13.95
CA THR A 673 -4.17 7.65 -13.37
C THR A 673 -2.67 7.75 -13.64
N PRO A 674 -2.27 8.21 -14.85
CA PRO A 674 -0.85 8.26 -15.25
C PRO A 674 -0.03 9.28 -14.45
N VAL A 675 -0.66 10.29 -13.86
CA VAL A 675 -0.04 11.27 -12.96
C VAL A 675 -0.80 11.23 -11.63
N GLU A 676 -0.14 10.80 -10.58
CA GLU A 676 -0.75 10.67 -9.27
C GLU A 676 -0.32 11.83 -8.34
N ASN A 677 0.95 11.92 -7.98
CA ASN A 677 1.44 12.91 -7.02
C ASN A 677 2.23 14.05 -7.67
N ALA A 678 2.99 13.76 -8.73
CA ALA A 678 3.79 14.74 -9.43
C ALA A 678 3.87 14.42 -10.93
N VAL A 679 4.13 15.42 -11.76
CA VAL A 679 4.32 15.20 -13.21
C VAL A 679 5.50 14.27 -13.50
N THR A 680 6.49 14.23 -12.59
CA THR A 680 7.62 13.29 -12.65
C THR A 680 7.21 11.81 -12.54
N ASP A 681 6.02 11.51 -11.99
CA ASP A 681 5.48 10.14 -11.98
C ASP A 681 5.32 9.62 -13.42
N LEU A 682 4.86 10.49 -14.31
CA LEU A 682 4.68 10.16 -15.74
C LEU A 682 6.02 9.92 -16.44
N TRP A 683 7.05 10.72 -16.12
CA TRP A 683 8.40 10.48 -16.62
C TRP A 683 8.88 9.09 -16.21
N ALA A 684 8.76 8.72 -14.92
CA ALA A 684 9.19 7.44 -14.41
C ALA A 684 8.45 6.26 -15.06
N ILE A 685 7.13 6.40 -15.25
CA ILE A 685 6.30 5.38 -15.94
C ILE A 685 6.73 5.21 -17.40
N LEU A 686 6.89 6.32 -18.14
CA LEU A 686 7.27 6.25 -19.56
C LEU A 686 8.71 5.78 -19.75
N ASP A 687 9.60 6.09 -18.83
CA ASP A 687 10.97 5.60 -18.86
C ASP A 687 11.09 4.09 -18.62
N GLN A 688 10.07 3.45 -17.97
CA GLN A 688 9.95 1.98 -17.93
C GLN A 688 9.50 1.39 -19.26
N LEU A 689 8.68 2.09 -20.02
CA LEU A 689 8.07 1.61 -21.26
C LEU A 689 8.89 1.95 -22.50
N TYR A 690 9.39 3.17 -22.55
CA TYR A 690 10.24 3.68 -23.64
C TYR A 690 11.39 4.52 -23.03
N PRO A 691 12.48 3.87 -22.61
CA PRO A 691 13.61 4.54 -21.98
C PRO A 691 14.14 5.71 -22.83
N GLY A 692 14.32 6.86 -22.20
CA GLY A 692 14.87 8.08 -22.82
C GLY A 692 13.90 8.88 -23.69
N TYR A 693 12.65 8.45 -23.89
CA TYR A 693 11.67 9.16 -24.71
C TYR A 693 11.41 10.61 -24.27
N LEU A 694 11.37 10.83 -22.96
CA LEU A 694 11.17 12.17 -22.38
C LEU A 694 12.48 12.90 -22.01
N GLY A 695 13.64 12.36 -22.40
CA GLY A 695 14.94 12.91 -22.02
C GLY A 695 15.33 12.61 -20.56
N THR A 696 16.32 13.35 -20.03
CA THR A 696 16.79 13.17 -18.67
C THR A 696 15.76 13.66 -17.64
N LEU A 697 15.74 13.06 -16.45
CA LEU A 697 14.84 13.48 -15.37
C LEU A 697 15.06 14.94 -14.97
N LYS A 698 16.33 15.40 -14.98
CA LYS A 698 16.66 16.80 -14.68
C LYS A 698 16.06 17.76 -15.70
N ALA A 699 16.29 17.53 -17.00
CA ALA A 699 15.71 18.36 -18.06
C ALA A 699 14.17 18.35 -18.01
N PHE A 700 13.58 17.20 -17.71
CA PHE A 700 12.14 17.05 -17.55
C PHE A 700 11.61 17.86 -16.35
N ARG A 701 12.28 17.80 -15.18
CA ARG A 701 11.92 18.62 -14.00
C ARG A 701 12.05 20.12 -14.29
N ASP A 702 13.12 20.54 -14.95
CA ASP A 702 13.35 21.95 -15.28
C ASP A 702 12.24 22.49 -16.20
N GLN A 703 11.73 21.66 -17.12
CA GLN A 703 10.70 22.03 -18.08
C GLN A 703 9.27 21.93 -17.52
N TYR A 704 8.95 20.84 -16.82
CA TYR A 704 7.58 20.47 -16.43
C TYR A 704 7.33 20.43 -14.91
N GLY A 705 8.37 20.48 -14.09
CA GLY A 705 8.30 20.33 -12.64
C GLY A 705 8.03 21.61 -11.84
N ARG A 706 7.64 22.72 -12.48
CA ARG A 706 7.35 23.99 -11.80
C ARG A 706 6.07 23.88 -10.97
N THR A 707 6.03 24.60 -9.86
CA THR A 707 4.87 24.69 -8.97
C THR A 707 4.44 26.17 -8.87
N PRO A 708 3.19 26.55 -9.27
CA PRO A 708 2.20 25.73 -9.96
C PRO A 708 2.64 25.30 -11.38
N PRO A 709 2.11 24.15 -11.88
CA PRO A 709 2.48 23.67 -13.21
C PRO A 709 2.08 24.65 -14.31
N ASP A 710 2.94 24.83 -15.33
CA ASP A 710 2.60 25.59 -16.53
C ASP A 710 1.62 24.79 -17.40
N SER A 711 0.38 25.26 -17.52
CA SER A 711 -0.68 24.59 -18.27
C SER A 711 -0.35 24.43 -19.77
N SER A 712 0.40 25.37 -20.36
CA SER A 712 0.80 25.28 -21.76
C SER A 712 1.86 24.18 -21.97
N ALA A 713 2.83 24.08 -21.07
CA ALA A 713 3.85 23.04 -21.09
C ALA A 713 3.23 21.65 -20.86
N LEU A 714 2.24 21.53 -19.94
CA LEU A 714 1.52 20.28 -19.73
C LEU A 714 0.67 19.87 -20.94
N SER A 715 0.08 20.82 -21.66
CA SER A 715 -0.67 20.53 -22.89
C SER A 715 0.26 20.07 -24.02
N GLU A 716 1.45 20.66 -24.14
CA GLU A 716 2.49 20.21 -25.07
C GLU A 716 2.93 18.77 -24.73
N LEU A 717 3.22 18.49 -23.47
CA LEU A 717 3.58 17.15 -23.00
C LEU A 717 2.47 16.12 -23.30
N GLN A 718 1.21 16.50 -23.07
CA GLN A 718 0.05 15.68 -23.41
C GLN A 718 -0.01 15.37 -24.91
N GLY A 719 0.21 16.38 -25.78
CA GLY A 719 0.28 16.20 -27.22
C GLY A 719 1.42 15.26 -27.63
N ARG A 720 2.60 15.43 -27.03
CA ARG A 720 3.76 14.58 -27.29
C ARG A 720 3.51 13.10 -26.97
N ILE A 721 2.79 12.79 -25.91
CA ILE A 721 2.56 11.41 -25.43
C ILE A 721 1.35 10.76 -26.11
N PHE A 722 0.21 11.47 -26.21
CA PHE A 722 -1.08 10.91 -26.58
C PHE A 722 -1.51 11.23 -28.02
N GLN A 723 -0.70 11.98 -28.79
CA GLN A 723 -0.95 12.24 -30.19
C GLN A 723 0.11 11.58 -31.07
N PRO A 724 -0.25 11.09 -32.26
CA PRO A 724 0.72 10.55 -33.21
C PRO A 724 1.76 11.62 -33.59
N GLN A 725 3.01 11.17 -33.78
CA GLN A 725 4.11 12.03 -34.21
C GLN A 725 4.48 11.67 -35.66
N GLY A 726 3.92 12.39 -36.61
CA GLY A 726 4.05 12.07 -38.04
C GLY A 726 3.45 10.70 -38.38
N SER A 727 4.25 9.76 -38.88
CA SER A 727 3.83 8.39 -39.17
C SER A 727 3.96 7.43 -37.98
N THR A 728 4.51 7.88 -36.84
CA THR A 728 4.68 7.05 -35.65
C THR A 728 3.43 7.16 -34.78
N PRO A 729 2.82 6.04 -34.38
CA PRO A 729 1.66 6.07 -33.48
C PRO A 729 2.03 6.68 -32.13
N SER A 730 1.03 7.20 -31.43
CA SER A 730 1.24 7.74 -30.07
C SER A 730 1.76 6.65 -29.13
N ILE A 731 2.66 7.00 -28.23
CA ILE A 731 3.15 6.08 -27.20
C ILE A 731 2.08 5.79 -26.14
N GLY A 732 1.18 6.74 -25.90
CA GLY A 732 0.08 6.64 -24.95
C GLY A 732 -1.28 6.66 -25.61
N LEU A 733 -2.25 5.99 -24.98
CA LEU A 733 -3.67 6.07 -25.33
C LEU A 733 -4.43 6.51 -24.06
N ARG A 734 -5.17 7.62 -24.15
CA ARG A 734 -6.00 8.13 -23.03
C ARG A 734 -7.35 8.58 -23.54
N ARG A 735 -8.39 7.89 -23.14
CA ARG A 735 -9.79 8.21 -23.49
C ARG A 735 -10.63 8.28 -22.23
N LEU A 736 -11.59 9.21 -22.22
CA LEU A 736 -12.56 9.36 -21.13
C LEU A 736 -13.82 8.55 -21.45
N LYS A 737 -14.49 8.02 -20.44
CA LYS A 737 -15.77 7.30 -20.58
C LYS A 737 -16.83 8.12 -21.29
N ALA A 738 -16.89 9.42 -20.99
CA ALA A 738 -17.86 10.33 -21.59
C ALA A 738 -17.80 10.37 -23.13
N THR A 739 -16.61 10.15 -23.70
CA THR A 739 -16.39 10.14 -25.16
C THR A 739 -16.32 8.73 -25.75
N ALA A 740 -15.62 7.82 -25.06
CA ALA A 740 -15.35 6.48 -25.59
C ALA A 740 -16.51 5.49 -25.36
N ALA A 741 -17.32 5.70 -24.33
CA ALA A 741 -18.40 4.79 -23.94
C ALA A 741 -19.73 5.57 -23.75
N ALA A 742 -20.11 6.34 -24.76
CA ALA A 742 -21.34 7.17 -24.75
C ALA A 742 -22.64 6.36 -24.51
N HIS A 743 -22.59 5.03 -24.64
CA HIS A 743 -23.70 4.13 -24.33
C HIS A 743 -23.83 3.81 -22.82
N LEU A 744 -22.86 4.21 -21.98
CA LEU A 744 -23.00 4.04 -20.54
C LEU A 744 -24.08 4.99 -20.00
N PRO A 745 -24.90 4.52 -19.03
CA PRO A 745 -25.87 5.37 -18.37
C PRO A 745 -25.24 6.59 -17.71
N GLU A 746 -26.05 7.61 -17.48
CA GLU A 746 -25.60 8.84 -16.82
C GLU A 746 -25.01 8.57 -15.43
N LYS A 747 -23.91 9.27 -15.08
CA LYS A 747 -23.31 9.33 -13.75
C LYS A 747 -23.55 10.72 -13.16
N ALA A 748 -24.42 10.83 -12.16
CA ALA A 748 -24.73 12.08 -11.50
C ALA A 748 -24.16 12.12 -10.08
N ARG A 749 -23.64 13.29 -9.65
CA ARG A 749 -23.11 13.50 -8.30
C ARG A 749 -23.98 14.50 -7.54
N TYR A 750 -24.27 14.18 -6.27
CA TYR A 750 -25.14 14.96 -5.40
C TYR A 750 -24.42 15.29 -4.09
N LEU A 751 -24.40 16.59 -3.73
CA LEU A 751 -23.95 17.05 -2.41
C LEU A 751 -25.13 17.06 -1.45
N HIS A 752 -24.94 16.53 -0.26
CA HIS A 752 -25.94 16.49 0.81
C HIS A 752 -25.42 17.28 2.02
N PRO A 753 -25.59 18.61 2.06
CA PRO A 753 -25.10 19.44 3.14
C PRO A 753 -25.98 19.31 4.38
N GLY A 754 -25.36 19.14 5.55
CA GLY A 754 -26.02 19.14 6.85
C GLY A 754 -25.28 20.01 7.86
N LYS A 755 -26.00 20.86 8.63
CA LYS A 755 -25.38 21.61 9.73
C LYS A 755 -24.93 20.63 10.84
N MET A 756 -23.71 20.79 11.33
CA MET A 756 -23.21 20.01 12.47
C MET A 756 -24.08 20.19 13.68
N PRO A 757 -24.53 19.12 14.35
CA PRO A 757 -25.14 19.20 15.67
C PRO A 757 -24.20 19.83 16.69
N PRO A 758 -24.72 20.42 17.83
CA PRO A 758 -23.87 21.11 18.81
C PRO A 758 -22.71 20.25 19.31
N VAL A 759 -22.93 18.97 19.57
CA VAL A 759 -21.88 18.02 20.01
C VAL A 759 -20.77 17.89 18.96
N GLN A 760 -21.12 17.77 17.67
CA GLN A 760 -20.16 17.70 16.60
C GLN A 760 -19.41 19.02 16.43
N ALA A 761 -20.12 20.14 16.47
CA ALA A 761 -19.53 21.46 16.33
C ALA A 761 -18.48 21.74 17.44
N THR A 762 -18.81 21.41 18.69
CA THR A 762 -17.88 21.55 19.83
C THR A 762 -16.63 20.68 19.66
N ALA A 763 -16.80 19.41 19.27
CA ALA A 763 -15.68 18.51 19.02
C ALA A 763 -14.81 19.01 17.85
N TYR A 764 -15.43 19.57 16.80
CA TYR A 764 -14.76 20.16 15.65
C TYR A 764 -13.91 21.39 16.07
N GLU A 765 -14.47 22.31 16.88
CA GLU A 765 -13.72 23.46 17.38
C GLU A 765 -12.50 23.05 18.22
N SER A 766 -12.65 22.03 19.06
CA SER A 766 -11.54 21.46 19.84
C SER A 766 -10.44 20.91 18.93
N ALA A 767 -10.81 20.20 17.87
CA ALA A 767 -9.88 19.68 16.89
C ALA A 767 -9.19 20.80 16.08
N ARG A 768 -9.91 21.86 15.73
CA ARG A 768 -9.38 23.02 15.01
C ARG A 768 -8.41 23.84 15.87
N THR A 769 -8.72 24.05 17.13
CA THR A 769 -7.82 24.75 18.07
C THR A 769 -6.50 24.01 18.21
N ALA A 770 -6.55 22.68 18.32
CA ALA A 770 -5.34 21.84 18.34
C ALA A 770 -4.55 21.91 17.03
N LEU A 771 -5.22 22.07 15.87
CA LEU A 771 -4.59 22.27 14.55
C LEU A 771 -3.78 23.58 14.52
N ALA A 772 -4.34 24.67 15.01
CA ALA A 772 -3.68 25.98 15.02
C ALA A 772 -2.42 26.04 15.92
N GLN A 773 -2.31 25.18 16.92
CA GLN A 773 -1.19 25.11 17.87
C GLN A 773 -0.10 24.11 17.46
N GLY A 774 -0.32 23.26 16.46
CA GLY A 774 0.60 22.19 16.04
C GLY A 774 1.72 22.68 15.13
N GLY A 775 2.97 22.22 15.36
CA GLY A 775 4.09 22.37 14.41
C GLY A 775 3.95 21.43 13.19
N LEU A 776 4.84 21.59 12.19
CA LEU A 776 4.81 20.88 10.90
C LEU A 776 4.62 19.35 10.99
N GLY A 777 5.22 18.66 11.97
CA GLY A 777 5.02 17.21 12.19
C GLY A 777 3.67 16.84 12.82
N GLY A 778 2.95 17.80 13.42
CA GLY A 778 1.61 17.62 13.98
C GLY A 778 0.48 17.87 12.96
N MET A 779 0.77 18.57 11.85
CA MET A 779 -0.23 19.03 10.88
C MET A 779 -1.06 17.87 10.29
N LEU A 780 -0.42 16.86 9.79
CA LEU A 780 -1.12 15.72 9.17
C LEU A 780 -1.99 14.96 10.19
N LYS A 781 -1.48 14.70 11.39
CA LYS A 781 -2.25 14.08 12.49
C LYS A 781 -3.48 14.90 12.86
N MET A 782 -3.34 16.23 12.89
CA MET A 782 -4.44 17.15 13.22
C MET A 782 -5.48 17.21 12.12
N LEU A 783 -5.07 17.19 10.84
CA LEU A 783 -5.99 17.09 9.71
C LEU A 783 -6.76 15.77 9.72
N HIS A 784 -6.11 14.66 10.05
CA HIS A 784 -6.80 13.37 10.25
C HIS A 784 -7.82 13.44 11.39
N ARG A 785 -7.49 14.12 12.49
CA ARG A 785 -8.43 14.31 13.59
C ARG A 785 -9.66 15.13 13.19
N ILE A 786 -9.46 16.25 12.50
CA ILE A 786 -10.57 17.11 12.01
C ILE A 786 -11.47 16.33 11.03
N ARG A 787 -10.87 15.54 10.14
CA ARG A 787 -11.57 14.65 9.21
C ARG A 787 -12.40 13.58 9.96
N GLY A 788 -11.84 12.97 11.00
CA GLY A 788 -12.54 12.02 11.87
C GLY A 788 -13.77 12.65 12.54
N VAL A 789 -13.60 13.83 13.14
CA VAL A 789 -14.70 14.58 13.76
C VAL A 789 -15.76 15.05 12.74
N SER A 790 -15.35 15.41 11.52
CA SER A 790 -16.29 15.73 10.44
C SER A 790 -17.12 14.51 10.03
N LEU A 791 -16.57 13.29 10.11
CA LEU A 791 -17.33 12.05 9.93
C LEU A 791 -18.25 11.80 11.13
N HIS A 792 -17.71 11.79 12.35
CA HIS A 792 -18.46 11.58 13.58
C HIS A 792 -17.69 12.14 14.79
N PRO A 793 -18.32 12.89 15.70
CA PRO A 793 -17.64 13.52 16.84
C PRO A 793 -17.12 12.51 17.86
N ASP A 794 -17.86 11.43 18.06
CA ASP A 794 -17.53 10.36 18.97
C ASP A 794 -18.11 9.03 18.44
N PRO A 795 -17.29 8.19 17.78
CA PRO A 795 -17.74 6.89 17.32
C PRO A 795 -18.29 5.98 18.44
N GLY A 796 -17.95 6.27 19.70
CA GLY A 796 -18.42 5.54 20.88
C GLY A 796 -19.82 5.90 21.40
N MET A 797 -20.43 6.99 20.91
CA MET A 797 -21.78 7.42 21.39
C MET A 797 -22.88 6.45 20.99
N ALA A 798 -23.51 5.75 21.96
CA ALA A 798 -24.68 4.88 21.71
C ALA A 798 -25.97 5.70 21.66
N ASP A 799 -26.22 6.54 22.67
CA ASP A 799 -27.42 7.38 22.71
C ASP A 799 -27.28 8.57 21.78
N GLY A 800 -28.19 8.63 20.79
CA GLY A 800 -28.17 9.68 19.79
C GLY A 800 -27.00 9.58 18.80
N PHE A 801 -26.37 8.42 18.65
CA PHE A 801 -25.27 8.20 17.72
C PHE A 801 -25.60 8.65 16.29
N GLU A 802 -26.78 8.31 15.79
CA GLU A 802 -27.22 8.64 14.43
C GLU A 802 -27.34 10.15 14.20
N ILE A 803 -27.85 10.88 15.20
CA ILE A 803 -28.12 12.33 15.12
C ILE A 803 -26.94 13.18 15.58
N ALA A 804 -25.89 12.58 16.13
CA ALA A 804 -24.69 13.28 16.56
C ALA A 804 -23.78 13.71 15.41
N SER A 805 -24.02 13.17 14.20
CA SER A 805 -23.23 13.46 13.00
C SER A 805 -24.10 13.91 11.84
N ALA A 806 -23.78 15.08 11.27
CA ALA A 806 -24.46 15.59 10.07
C ALA A 806 -24.29 14.63 8.87
N ARG A 807 -23.09 14.07 8.66
CA ARG A 807 -22.85 13.12 7.56
C ARG A 807 -23.60 11.80 7.74
N LEU A 808 -23.60 11.23 8.94
CA LEU A 808 -24.29 9.97 9.20
C LEU A 808 -25.81 10.13 9.05
N THR A 809 -26.39 11.23 9.59
CA THR A 809 -27.80 11.56 9.42
C THR A 809 -28.17 11.68 7.93
N ALA A 810 -27.37 12.41 7.15
CA ALA A 810 -27.59 12.52 5.70
C ALA A 810 -27.48 11.16 4.99
N ALA A 811 -26.47 10.36 5.34
CA ALA A 811 -26.26 9.03 4.75
C ALA A 811 -27.43 8.08 5.05
N LEU A 812 -27.95 8.06 6.27
CA LEU A 812 -29.13 7.25 6.62
C LEU A 812 -30.38 7.74 5.86
N GLY A 813 -30.59 9.05 5.74
CA GLY A 813 -31.68 9.59 4.91
C GLY A 813 -31.56 9.23 3.42
N ILE A 814 -30.33 9.14 2.88
CA ILE A 814 -30.08 8.64 1.53
C ILE A 814 -30.45 7.16 1.44
N LEU A 815 -29.99 6.33 2.38
CA LEU A 815 -30.28 4.90 2.41
C LEU A 815 -31.77 4.61 2.61
N ASP A 816 -32.50 5.42 3.36
CA ASP A 816 -33.96 5.32 3.51
C ASP A 816 -34.68 5.45 2.14
N ARG A 817 -34.24 6.42 1.31
CA ARG A 817 -34.78 6.62 -0.03
C ARG A 817 -34.44 5.45 -0.95
N ILE A 818 -33.18 5.00 -0.94
CA ILE A 818 -32.74 3.86 -1.75
C ILE A 818 -33.52 2.59 -1.36
N SER A 819 -33.76 2.39 -0.06
CA SER A 819 -34.56 1.29 0.46
C SER A 819 -36.01 1.35 -0.02
N SER A 820 -36.62 2.56 -0.01
CA SER A 820 -38.00 2.75 -0.49
C SER A 820 -38.15 2.49 -2.00
N GLN A 821 -37.05 2.65 -2.76
CA GLN A 821 -36.96 2.38 -4.21
C GLN A 821 -36.56 0.93 -4.50
N SER A 822 -36.24 0.14 -3.47
CA SER A 822 -35.76 -1.24 -3.60
C SER A 822 -34.50 -1.34 -4.47
N GLU A 823 -33.60 -0.34 -4.37
CA GLU A 823 -32.34 -0.28 -5.10
C GLU A 823 -31.14 -0.72 -4.23
N ARG A 824 -29.94 -0.70 -4.78
CA ARG A 824 -28.73 -1.23 -4.13
C ARG A 824 -27.67 -0.15 -4.01
N ALA A 825 -27.00 -0.09 -2.85
CA ALA A 825 -26.01 0.93 -2.53
C ALA A 825 -24.66 0.33 -2.14
N LEU A 826 -23.58 1.00 -2.58
CA LEU A 826 -22.26 0.86 -2.00
C LEU A 826 -22.02 2.02 -1.02
N VAL A 827 -21.51 1.70 0.17
CA VAL A 827 -21.15 2.74 1.17
C VAL A 827 -19.65 2.64 1.46
N PHE A 828 -18.92 3.71 1.16
CA PHE A 828 -17.48 3.80 1.38
C PHE A 828 -17.15 4.44 2.71
N ILE A 829 -16.46 3.69 3.57
CA ILE A 829 -16.02 4.10 4.91
C ILE A 829 -14.58 3.65 5.13
N GLU A 830 -13.70 4.54 5.59
CA GLU A 830 -12.31 4.20 5.88
C GLU A 830 -12.15 3.53 7.25
N ASP A 831 -12.77 4.10 8.28
CA ASP A 831 -12.68 3.60 9.66
C ASP A 831 -13.42 2.26 9.82
N ARG A 832 -12.69 1.18 10.19
CA ARG A 832 -13.23 -0.18 10.31
C ARG A 832 -14.30 -0.29 11.41
N ARG A 833 -14.11 0.39 12.52
CA ARG A 833 -15.10 0.40 13.60
C ARG A 833 -16.40 1.05 13.14
N MET A 834 -16.31 2.14 12.38
CA MET A 834 -17.49 2.80 11.80
C MET A 834 -18.16 1.92 10.73
N GLN A 835 -17.41 1.11 9.95
CA GLN A 835 -17.98 0.12 9.03
C GLN A 835 -18.91 -0.86 9.77
N HIS A 836 -18.43 -1.48 10.84
CA HIS A 836 -19.22 -2.44 11.64
C HIS A 836 -20.40 -1.77 12.35
N ARG A 837 -20.24 -0.55 12.85
CA ARG A 837 -21.33 0.23 13.45
C ARG A 837 -22.44 0.57 12.44
N LEU A 838 -22.06 1.03 11.25
CA LEU A 838 -23.04 1.28 10.18
C LEU A 838 -23.75 -0.02 9.78
N VAL A 839 -23.06 -1.13 9.64
CA VAL A 839 -23.67 -2.44 9.34
C VAL A 839 -24.70 -2.81 10.42
N ALA A 840 -24.34 -2.66 11.68
CA ALA A 840 -25.24 -2.98 12.80
C ALA A 840 -26.51 -2.07 12.79
N LEU A 841 -26.32 -0.76 12.61
CA LEU A 841 -27.43 0.20 12.49
C LEU A 841 -28.33 -0.08 11.29
N ALA A 842 -27.74 -0.36 10.11
CA ALA A 842 -28.48 -0.61 8.88
C ALA A 842 -29.24 -1.93 8.94
N ARG A 843 -28.64 -2.98 9.54
CA ARG A 843 -29.35 -4.25 9.78
C ARG A 843 -30.61 -4.05 10.65
N ALA A 844 -30.45 -3.32 11.75
CA ALA A 844 -31.55 -3.04 12.66
C ALA A 844 -32.64 -2.15 12.00
N ARG A 845 -32.23 -1.12 11.24
CA ARG A 845 -33.14 -0.15 10.62
C ARG A 845 -33.94 -0.73 9.45
N TYR A 846 -33.29 -1.55 8.61
CA TYR A 846 -33.87 -2.07 7.37
C TYR A 846 -34.28 -3.56 7.45
N GLY A 847 -34.08 -4.24 8.59
CA GLY A 847 -34.36 -5.65 8.75
C GLY A 847 -33.56 -6.55 7.82
N LEU A 848 -32.33 -6.15 7.43
CA LEU A 848 -31.47 -6.93 6.54
C LEU A 848 -30.77 -8.04 7.33
N GLU A 849 -30.96 -9.29 6.92
CA GLU A 849 -30.29 -10.43 7.55
C GLU A 849 -28.76 -10.34 7.39
N ARG A 850 -28.31 -9.80 6.26
CA ARG A 850 -26.88 -9.72 5.92
C ARG A 850 -26.51 -8.42 5.24
N ILE A 851 -25.44 -7.81 5.69
CA ILE A 851 -24.71 -6.74 5.03
C ILE A 851 -23.23 -7.13 5.07
N ASP A 852 -22.63 -7.33 3.92
CA ASP A 852 -21.23 -7.71 3.82
C ASP A 852 -20.31 -6.49 3.88
N ILE A 853 -19.05 -6.70 4.35
CA ILE A 853 -17.98 -5.72 4.37
C ILE A 853 -16.81 -6.23 3.53
N ILE A 854 -16.25 -5.37 2.67
CA ILE A 854 -14.98 -5.62 1.99
C ILE A 854 -13.98 -4.54 2.42
N ASN A 855 -12.95 -4.93 3.16
CA ASN A 855 -11.88 -4.04 3.60
C ASN A 855 -10.49 -4.73 3.48
N GLY A 856 -9.45 -4.15 4.07
CA GLY A 856 -8.09 -4.69 4.01
C GLY A 856 -7.94 -6.09 4.59
N SER A 857 -8.69 -6.43 5.64
CA SER A 857 -8.64 -7.74 6.31
C SER A 857 -9.49 -8.84 5.64
N THR A 858 -10.40 -8.49 4.71
CA THR A 858 -11.24 -9.48 4.01
C THR A 858 -10.39 -10.35 3.09
N PRO A 859 -10.34 -11.69 3.27
CA PRO A 859 -9.63 -12.60 2.38
C PRO A 859 -10.07 -12.52 0.92
N ILE A 860 -9.16 -12.70 -0.04
CA ILE A 860 -9.44 -12.51 -1.48
C ILE A 860 -10.56 -13.44 -1.97
N ARG A 861 -10.54 -14.72 -1.56
CA ARG A 861 -11.62 -15.68 -1.88
C ARG A 861 -12.98 -15.23 -1.31
N GLN A 862 -12.99 -14.69 -0.10
CA GLN A 862 -14.22 -14.16 0.47
C GLN A 862 -14.70 -12.91 -0.25
N ARG A 863 -13.78 -12.06 -0.73
CA ARG A 863 -14.13 -10.88 -1.55
C ARG A 863 -14.89 -11.30 -2.80
N GLN A 864 -14.38 -12.30 -3.55
CA GLN A 864 -15.04 -12.77 -4.75
C GLN A 864 -16.43 -13.35 -4.45
N ALA A 865 -16.54 -14.18 -3.42
CA ALA A 865 -17.83 -14.75 -3.00
C ALA A 865 -18.84 -13.67 -2.56
N ILE A 866 -18.37 -12.57 -1.92
CA ILE A 866 -19.21 -11.40 -1.59
C ILE A 866 -19.66 -10.68 -2.85
N VAL A 867 -18.72 -10.44 -3.79
CA VAL A 867 -19.01 -9.79 -5.08
C VAL A 867 -20.03 -10.60 -5.88
N ASP A 868 -19.82 -11.90 -6.03
CA ASP A 868 -20.72 -12.78 -6.80
C ASP A 868 -22.13 -12.79 -6.20
N ARG A 869 -22.22 -12.87 -4.88
CA ARG A 869 -23.51 -12.77 -4.17
C ARG A 869 -24.19 -11.43 -4.36
N PHE A 870 -23.45 -10.31 -4.26
CA PHE A 870 -24.03 -8.99 -4.49
C PHE A 870 -24.44 -8.80 -5.95
N GLN A 871 -23.64 -9.27 -6.90
CA GLN A 871 -23.95 -9.24 -8.33
C GLN A 871 -25.15 -10.11 -8.70
N SER A 872 -25.41 -11.21 -8.00
CA SER A 872 -26.59 -12.03 -8.24
C SER A 872 -27.91 -11.32 -7.96
N LEU A 873 -27.87 -10.18 -7.27
CA LEU A 873 -29.03 -9.31 -7.03
C LEU A 873 -29.33 -8.39 -8.23
N ALA A 874 -28.49 -8.36 -9.26
CA ALA A 874 -28.74 -7.55 -10.46
C ALA A 874 -30.08 -7.94 -11.10
N GLY A 875 -30.89 -6.93 -11.46
CA GLY A 875 -32.22 -7.13 -12.03
C GLY A 875 -33.31 -7.57 -11.04
N THR A 876 -33.01 -7.74 -9.76
CA THR A 876 -34.02 -7.98 -8.72
C THR A 876 -34.54 -6.67 -8.13
N THR A 877 -35.66 -6.72 -7.41
CA THR A 877 -36.22 -5.59 -6.63
C THR A 877 -35.83 -5.65 -5.15
N GLN A 878 -34.71 -6.28 -4.85
CA GLN A 878 -34.23 -6.40 -3.48
C GLN A 878 -33.29 -5.26 -3.11
N PHE A 879 -33.61 -4.55 -2.02
CA PHE A 879 -32.70 -3.60 -1.38
C PHE A 879 -31.51 -4.32 -0.77
N ALA A 880 -30.31 -3.83 -1.03
CA ALA A 880 -29.08 -4.34 -0.43
C ALA A 880 -28.02 -3.25 -0.27
N ILE A 881 -27.20 -3.41 0.74
CA ILE A 881 -26.08 -2.53 1.05
C ILE A 881 -24.80 -3.39 1.05
N LEU A 882 -23.72 -2.88 0.44
CA LEU A 882 -22.38 -3.40 0.58
C LEU A 882 -21.48 -2.29 1.12
N VAL A 883 -20.79 -2.55 2.24
CA VAL A 883 -19.85 -1.60 2.85
C VAL A 883 -18.43 -1.90 2.41
N LEU A 884 -17.68 -0.87 1.99
CA LEU A 884 -16.33 -1.04 1.45
C LEU A 884 -15.35 -0.05 2.09
N GLY A 885 -14.13 -0.54 2.33
CA GLY A 885 -12.97 0.33 2.56
C GLY A 885 -12.48 0.91 1.22
N PRO A 886 -12.20 2.23 1.10
CA PRO A 886 -11.81 2.84 -0.18
C PRO A 886 -10.58 2.20 -0.83
N ARG A 887 -9.55 1.86 -0.06
CA ARG A 887 -8.34 1.16 -0.56
C ARG A 887 -8.64 -0.27 -1.04
N ALA A 888 -9.53 -0.99 -0.36
CA ALA A 888 -9.92 -2.34 -0.77
C ALA A 888 -10.74 -2.34 -2.07
N ALA A 889 -11.49 -1.27 -2.34
CA ALA A 889 -12.20 -1.08 -3.61
C ALA A 889 -11.26 -0.79 -4.79
N GLY A 890 -10.02 -0.33 -4.55
CA GLY A 890 -8.97 -0.17 -5.57
C GLY A 890 -8.64 -1.45 -6.36
N THR A 891 -9.09 -2.61 -5.90
CA THR A 891 -8.68 -3.95 -6.37
C THR A 891 -9.53 -4.56 -7.48
N GLY A 892 -9.98 -3.79 -8.48
CA GLY A 892 -10.55 -4.35 -9.71
C GLY A 892 -11.97 -4.95 -9.63
N LEU A 893 -12.68 -4.82 -8.50
CA LEU A 893 -14.01 -5.38 -8.29
C LEU A 893 -15.05 -4.83 -9.27
N THR A 894 -15.97 -5.67 -9.73
CA THR A 894 -17.12 -5.28 -10.58
C THR A 894 -18.40 -5.36 -9.76
N LEU A 895 -19.07 -4.22 -9.55
CA LEU A 895 -20.26 -4.09 -8.67
C LEU A 895 -21.41 -3.36 -9.38
N THR A 896 -21.65 -3.71 -10.66
CA THR A 896 -22.67 -3.10 -11.51
C THR A 896 -24.11 -3.39 -11.07
N ALA A 897 -24.35 -4.29 -10.12
CA ALA A 897 -25.65 -4.49 -9.50
C ALA A 897 -26.09 -3.26 -8.67
N ALA A 898 -25.14 -2.44 -8.17
CA ALA A 898 -25.45 -1.19 -7.46
C ALA A 898 -25.80 -0.06 -8.46
N THR A 899 -26.67 0.85 -8.03
CA THR A 899 -27.03 2.09 -8.72
C THR A 899 -26.66 3.34 -7.92
N HIS A 900 -26.29 3.15 -6.66
CA HIS A 900 -25.95 4.23 -5.74
C HIS A 900 -24.59 3.99 -5.09
N VAL A 901 -23.82 5.10 -4.95
CA VAL A 901 -22.56 5.15 -4.21
C VAL A 901 -22.64 6.24 -3.15
N VAL A 902 -22.36 5.92 -1.90
CA VAL A 902 -22.37 6.88 -0.79
C VAL A 902 -20.96 7.00 -0.23
N HIS A 903 -20.33 8.17 -0.33
CA HIS A 903 -19.02 8.45 0.27
C HIS A 903 -19.20 9.01 1.68
N LEU A 904 -19.38 8.15 2.66
CA LEU A 904 -19.49 8.57 4.06
C LEU A 904 -18.13 9.07 4.60
N SER A 905 -17.03 8.40 4.24
CA SER A 905 -15.68 8.95 4.40
C SER A 905 -15.21 9.60 3.11
N ARG A 906 -14.61 10.80 3.21
CA ARG A 906 -14.02 11.54 2.10
C ARG A 906 -12.52 11.25 2.01
N TRP A 907 -12.00 11.19 0.80
CA TRP A 907 -10.60 11.02 0.53
C TRP A 907 -9.98 12.31 -0.03
N TRP A 908 -8.71 12.58 0.22
CA TRP A 908 -8.02 13.78 -0.31
C TRP A 908 -7.66 13.66 -1.79
N ASN A 909 -7.57 12.41 -2.27
CA ASN A 909 -7.21 12.11 -3.64
C ASN A 909 -8.47 11.82 -4.45
N PRO A 910 -8.84 12.69 -5.42
CA PRO A 910 -10.00 12.46 -6.27
C PRO A 910 -9.91 11.17 -7.08
N ALA A 911 -8.71 10.69 -7.42
CA ALA A 911 -8.55 9.44 -8.15
C ALA A 911 -9.06 8.23 -7.36
N VAL A 912 -8.87 8.20 -6.03
CA VAL A 912 -9.40 7.13 -5.17
C VAL A 912 -10.94 7.15 -5.14
N GLU A 913 -11.56 8.34 -5.03
CA GLU A 913 -13.03 8.45 -5.12
C GLU A 913 -13.56 8.02 -6.49
N GLU A 914 -12.88 8.39 -7.59
CA GLU A 914 -13.28 7.95 -8.93
C GLU A 914 -13.09 6.44 -9.11
N GLN A 915 -12.01 5.86 -8.59
CA GLN A 915 -11.83 4.40 -8.57
C GLN A 915 -12.99 3.69 -7.86
N CYS A 916 -13.46 4.23 -6.73
CA CYS A 916 -14.64 3.72 -6.02
C CYS A 916 -15.91 3.80 -6.89
N ASN A 917 -16.15 4.94 -7.54
CA ASN A 917 -17.28 5.16 -8.43
C ASN A 917 -17.25 4.22 -9.64
N ASP A 918 -16.07 3.96 -10.17
CA ASP A 918 -15.84 3.13 -11.35
C ASP A 918 -16.02 1.62 -11.10
N ARG A 919 -16.26 1.21 -9.86
CA ARG A 919 -16.71 -0.16 -9.53
C ARG A 919 -18.17 -0.36 -9.95
N VAL A 920 -18.95 0.70 -9.98
CA VAL A 920 -20.37 0.71 -10.36
C VAL A 920 -20.58 1.23 -11.77
N HIS A 921 -19.95 2.36 -12.12
CA HIS A 921 -20.08 3.00 -13.44
C HIS A 921 -19.02 2.49 -14.42
N ARG A 922 -19.28 1.32 -14.99
CA ARG A 922 -18.42 0.65 -15.96
C ARG A 922 -19.23 -0.15 -16.98
N ILE A 923 -18.56 -0.69 -18.00
CA ILE A 923 -19.19 -1.56 -19.01
C ILE A 923 -19.96 -2.69 -18.30
N GLY A 924 -21.24 -2.84 -18.68
CA GLY A 924 -22.18 -3.75 -18.03
C GLY A 924 -23.18 -3.08 -17.08
N GLN A 925 -23.03 -1.78 -16.77
CA GLN A 925 -24.03 -1.01 -16.06
C GLN A 925 -25.20 -0.65 -16.99
N ALA A 926 -26.43 -1.01 -16.60
CA ALA A 926 -27.65 -0.76 -17.39
C ALA A 926 -28.47 0.44 -16.89
N HIS A 927 -28.17 0.94 -15.67
CA HIS A 927 -28.98 1.97 -15.01
C HIS A 927 -28.13 3.22 -14.67
N PRO A 928 -28.75 4.42 -14.58
CA PRO A 928 -28.08 5.62 -14.11
C PRO A 928 -27.44 5.41 -12.73
N VAL A 929 -26.27 6.00 -12.51
CA VAL A 929 -25.52 5.88 -11.26
C VAL A 929 -25.56 7.20 -10.51
N SER A 930 -26.04 7.17 -9.28
CA SER A 930 -26.09 8.32 -8.37
C SER A 930 -24.98 8.24 -7.32
N ILE A 931 -24.14 9.26 -7.27
CA ILE A 931 -23.04 9.37 -6.31
C ILE A 931 -23.42 10.40 -5.26
N HIS A 932 -23.47 10.01 -4.02
CA HIS A 932 -23.88 10.82 -2.88
C HIS A 932 -22.70 11.20 -2.01
N VAL A 933 -22.56 12.50 -1.73
CA VAL A 933 -21.49 13.08 -0.93
C VAL A 933 -22.12 13.86 0.24
N PRO A 934 -22.28 13.25 1.41
CA PRO A 934 -22.66 13.95 2.64
C PRO A 934 -21.59 14.96 3.06
N LEU A 935 -21.99 16.19 3.41
CA LEU A 935 -21.13 17.27 3.89
C LEU A 935 -21.57 17.75 5.27
N ALA A 936 -20.62 17.83 6.21
CA ALA A 936 -20.84 18.41 7.53
C ALA A 936 -20.41 19.89 7.54
N LEU A 937 -21.38 20.79 7.73
CA LEU A 937 -21.19 22.24 7.74
C LEU A 937 -21.14 22.76 9.18
N HIS A 938 -20.03 23.37 9.56
CA HIS A 938 -19.92 23.97 10.88
C HIS A 938 -20.76 25.27 10.94
N PRO A 939 -21.64 25.45 11.93
CA PRO A 939 -22.55 26.59 12.00
C PRO A 939 -21.86 27.96 11.94
N ARG A 940 -20.69 28.08 12.55
CA ARG A 940 -19.92 29.33 12.61
C ARG A 940 -19.03 29.55 11.38
N TYR A 941 -18.40 28.47 10.83
CA TYR A 941 -17.40 28.62 9.79
C TYR A 941 -17.96 28.51 8.36
N GLY A 942 -19.20 28.05 8.18
CA GLY A 942 -19.85 27.98 6.88
C GLY A 942 -18.97 27.34 5.79
N LEU A 943 -18.61 28.12 4.78
CA LEU A 943 -17.71 27.71 3.68
C LEU A 943 -16.31 27.30 4.17
N GLY A 944 -15.82 27.86 5.30
CA GLY A 944 -14.58 27.47 5.96
C GLY A 944 -14.62 26.10 6.65
N SER A 945 -15.73 25.37 6.61
CA SER A 945 -15.79 24.00 7.12
C SER A 945 -14.88 23.08 6.35
N PHE A 946 -14.26 22.12 7.03
CA PHE A 946 -13.35 21.14 6.42
C PHE A 946 -13.93 20.48 5.16
N ASP A 947 -15.19 20.09 5.18
CA ASP A 947 -15.84 19.40 4.05
C ASP A 947 -16.01 20.30 2.81
N CYS A 948 -16.26 21.59 3.01
CA CYS A 948 -16.31 22.56 1.92
C CYS A 948 -14.94 22.80 1.33
N GLN A 949 -13.92 23.01 2.18
CA GLN A 949 -12.55 23.24 1.73
C GLN A 949 -11.98 22.00 1.01
N LEU A 950 -12.26 20.80 1.52
CA LEU A 950 -11.91 19.56 0.84
C LEU A 950 -12.65 19.42 -0.51
N GLN A 951 -13.94 19.79 -0.59
CA GLN A 951 -14.68 19.73 -1.85
C GLN A 951 -14.11 20.68 -2.90
N LEU A 952 -13.72 21.91 -2.50
CA LEU A 952 -13.05 22.88 -3.39
C LEU A 952 -11.73 22.33 -3.92
N LEU A 953 -10.90 21.79 -3.04
CA LEU A 953 -9.64 21.17 -3.40
C LEU A 953 -9.83 20.01 -4.39
N MET A 954 -10.77 19.12 -4.10
CA MET A 954 -11.08 17.94 -4.93
C MET A 954 -11.60 18.34 -6.32
N GLU A 955 -12.43 19.37 -6.41
CA GLU A 955 -12.98 19.82 -7.69
C GLU A 955 -11.92 20.50 -8.55
N ARG A 956 -11.08 21.35 -7.94
CA ARG A 956 -9.93 21.95 -8.63
C ARG A 956 -9.01 20.88 -9.22
N LYS A 957 -8.69 19.85 -8.44
CA LYS A 957 -7.86 18.74 -8.91
C LYS A 957 -8.50 17.93 -10.03
N ARG A 958 -9.82 17.65 -9.93
CA ARG A 958 -10.55 16.97 -11.01
C ARG A 958 -10.51 17.75 -12.31
N GLN A 959 -10.70 19.04 -12.26
CA GLN A 959 -10.66 19.91 -13.43
C GLN A 959 -9.26 19.93 -14.04
N LEU A 960 -8.23 20.14 -13.24
CA LEU A 960 -6.84 20.10 -13.70
C LEU A 960 -6.45 18.74 -14.30
N ALA A 961 -6.84 17.64 -13.66
CA ALA A 961 -6.55 16.30 -14.16
C ALA A 961 -7.29 15.94 -15.47
N LYS A 962 -8.45 16.55 -15.74
CA LYS A 962 -9.18 16.38 -17.00
C LYS A 962 -8.57 17.19 -18.13
N GLU A 963 -8.21 18.43 -17.87
CA GLU A 963 -7.74 19.39 -18.88
C GLU A 963 -6.25 19.22 -19.19
N THR A 964 -5.47 18.80 -18.20
CA THR A 964 -4.03 18.66 -18.29
C THR A 964 -3.55 17.37 -17.65
N LEU A 965 -2.24 17.12 -17.68
CA LEU A 965 -1.57 16.05 -16.93
C LEU A 965 -1.22 16.46 -15.48
N ALA A 966 -2.03 17.34 -14.87
CA ALA A 966 -1.78 17.80 -13.50
C ALA A 966 -1.97 16.65 -12.48
N PRO A 967 -1.19 16.63 -11.39
CA PRO A 967 -1.31 15.62 -10.35
C PRO A 967 -2.70 15.55 -9.72
N ALA A 968 -3.25 14.35 -9.65
CA ALA A 968 -4.55 14.09 -8.98
C ALA A 968 -4.38 13.67 -7.51
N GLY A 969 -3.18 13.23 -7.11
CA GLY A 969 -2.88 12.73 -5.77
C GLY A 969 -2.65 13.82 -4.73
N GLU A 970 -2.37 13.40 -3.51
CA GLU A 970 -2.04 14.27 -2.38
C GLU A 970 -0.63 14.86 -2.57
N THR A 971 -0.52 16.19 -2.43
CA THR A 971 0.76 16.89 -2.43
C THR A 971 0.96 17.62 -1.10
N ASP A 972 2.20 17.85 -0.68
CA ASP A 972 2.51 18.64 0.52
C ASP A 972 1.94 20.06 0.43
N GLU A 973 1.79 20.59 -0.78
CA GLU A 973 1.20 21.89 -1.03
C GLU A 973 -0.30 21.90 -0.76
N ASP A 974 -1.01 20.83 -1.14
CA ASP A 974 -2.43 20.68 -0.85
C ASP A 974 -2.70 20.61 0.64
N VAL A 975 -1.86 19.85 1.36
CA VAL A 975 -1.93 19.74 2.83
C VAL A 975 -1.71 21.11 3.47
N ARG A 976 -0.70 21.88 3.00
CA ARG A 976 -0.45 23.23 3.50
C ARG A 976 -1.57 24.21 3.13
N ALA A 977 -2.08 24.16 1.91
CA ALA A 977 -3.17 25.01 1.46
C ALA A 977 -4.45 24.76 2.27
N LEU A 978 -4.80 23.49 2.47
CA LEU A 978 -5.94 23.11 3.28
C LEU A 978 -5.75 23.50 4.75
N HIS A 979 -4.54 23.33 5.30
CA HIS A 979 -4.24 23.82 6.64
C HIS A 979 -4.40 25.34 6.76
N ALA A 980 -3.85 26.10 5.81
CA ALA A 980 -3.98 27.57 5.79
C ALA A 980 -5.45 28.00 5.75
N SER A 981 -6.26 27.42 4.84
CA SER A 981 -7.68 27.75 4.72
C SER A 981 -8.50 27.40 5.96
N LEU A 982 -8.11 26.34 6.70
CA LEU A 982 -8.76 25.95 7.94
C LEU A 982 -8.34 26.80 9.15
N THR A 983 -7.18 27.44 9.10
CA THR A 983 -6.65 28.29 10.19
C THR A 983 -7.00 29.77 9.99
N GLU A 984 -7.41 30.19 8.80
CA GLU A 984 -7.87 31.56 8.56
C GLU A 984 -9.06 31.92 9.47
N GLU A 985 -9.06 33.17 9.97
CA GLU A 985 -10.18 33.70 10.73
C GLU A 985 -11.34 33.99 9.77
N HIS A 986 -12.33 33.12 9.78
CA HIS A 986 -13.60 33.38 9.11
C HIS A 986 -14.52 34.14 10.07
N GLY A 987 -15.12 35.23 9.61
CA GLY A 987 -16.10 35.96 10.39
C GLY A 987 -17.33 35.10 10.74
N ASP A 988 -18.07 35.47 11.79
CA ASP A 988 -19.32 34.78 12.13
C ASP A 988 -20.32 34.95 10.95
N HIS A 989 -20.56 33.87 10.24
CA HIS A 989 -21.53 33.78 9.15
C HIS A 989 -22.78 33.08 9.69
N ASP A 990 -23.88 33.83 9.86
CA ASP A 990 -25.20 33.26 10.15
C ASP A 990 -25.95 32.95 8.81
N GLU A 991 -25.20 32.32 7.88
CA GLU A 991 -25.77 31.90 6.60
C GLU A 991 -26.56 30.61 6.76
N ASP A 992 -27.69 30.53 6.03
CA ASP A 992 -28.40 29.25 5.91
C ASP A 992 -27.60 28.24 5.06
N THR A 993 -27.99 26.98 5.13
CA THR A 993 -27.31 25.88 4.39
C THR A 993 -27.28 26.17 2.88
N ALA A 994 -28.35 26.79 2.32
CA ALA A 994 -28.45 27.11 0.90
C ALA A 994 -27.47 28.25 0.50
N GLY A 995 -27.25 29.23 1.39
CA GLY A 995 -26.27 30.30 1.21
C GLY A 995 -24.87 29.77 1.15
N ILE A 996 -24.51 28.90 2.10
CA ILE A 996 -23.16 28.23 2.13
C ILE A 996 -22.93 27.41 0.86
N VAL A 997 -23.94 26.65 0.40
CA VAL A 997 -23.81 25.86 -0.83
C VAL A 997 -23.67 26.76 -2.05
N ARG A 998 -24.42 27.88 -2.13
CA ARG A 998 -24.27 28.86 -3.21
C ARG A 998 -22.85 29.40 -3.25
N ALA A 999 -22.29 29.83 -2.11
CA ALA A 999 -20.92 30.28 -2.00
C ALA A 999 -19.91 29.18 -2.40
N LEU A 1000 -20.18 27.92 -2.05
CA LEU A 1000 -19.36 26.77 -2.47
C LEU A 1000 -19.34 26.59 -4.00
N PHE A 1001 -20.53 26.71 -4.66
CA PHE A 1001 -20.58 26.60 -6.12
C PHE A 1001 -19.93 27.79 -6.83
N GLU A 1002 -20.09 29.00 -6.30
CA GLU A 1002 -19.41 30.22 -6.79
C GLU A 1002 -17.88 30.06 -6.69
N ALA A 1003 -17.39 29.56 -5.56
CA ALA A 1003 -15.96 29.28 -5.38
C ALA A 1003 -15.43 28.19 -6.33
N MET A 1004 -16.28 27.23 -6.75
CA MET A 1004 -15.97 26.24 -7.79
C MET A 1004 -16.12 26.80 -9.22
N GLN A 1005 -16.48 28.09 -9.39
CA GLN A 1005 -16.77 28.73 -10.68
C GLN A 1005 -17.88 28.02 -11.45
N ARG A 1006 -18.92 27.54 -10.73
CA ARG A 1006 -20.10 26.87 -11.30
C ARG A 1006 -21.36 27.59 -10.95
N PRO A 1007 -22.39 27.57 -11.82
CA PRO A 1007 -23.70 28.09 -11.46
C PRO A 1007 -24.28 27.24 -10.31
N ALA A 1008 -24.81 27.91 -9.29
CA ALA A 1008 -25.44 27.24 -8.16
C ALA A 1008 -26.76 26.57 -8.63
N PRO A 1009 -26.90 25.24 -8.46
CA PRO A 1009 -28.12 24.53 -8.82
C PRO A 1009 -29.24 24.84 -7.80
N GLN A 1010 -30.50 24.63 -8.21
CA GLN A 1010 -31.59 24.61 -7.25
C GLN A 1010 -31.52 23.38 -6.35
N ALA A 1011 -31.88 23.55 -5.08
CA ALA A 1011 -32.02 22.40 -4.19
C ALA A 1011 -33.13 21.48 -4.69
N ARG A 1012 -32.87 20.17 -4.64
CA ARG A 1012 -33.89 19.16 -4.91
C ARG A 1012 -34.82 19.01 -3.71
N ASP A 1013 -35.94 18.31 -3.90
CA ASP A 1013 -36.92 18.05 -2.82
C ASP A 1013 -36.32 17.37 -1.59
N ASP A 1014 -35.22 16.64 -1.77
CA ASP A 1014 -34.50 15.98 -0.70
C ASP A 1014 -33.38 16.84 -0.06
N GLY A 1015 -33.31 18.12 -0.41
CA GLY A 1015 -32.27 19.04 0.07
C GLY A 1015 -30.89 18.82 -0.53
N SER A 1016 -30.72 17.92 -1.50
CA SER A 1016 -29.47 17.72 -2.22
C SER A 1016 -29.27 18.70 -3.36
N PHE A 1017 -27.99 18.86 -3.73
CA PHE A 1017 -27.58 19.73 -4.84
C PHE A 1017 -26.76 18.90 -5.86
N ARG A 1018 -27.19 18.96 -7.13
CA ARG A 1018 -26.47 18.28 -8.20
C ARG A 1018 -25.21 19.07 -8.57
N LEU A 1019 -24.06 18.36 -8.61
CA LEU A 1019 -22.72 18.91 -8.92
C LEU A 1019 -22.45 18.91 -10.43
#